data_12824c24a59c481f57a06876d0aa0720
#
_entry.id   12824c24a59c481f57a06876d0aa0720
#
_cell.length_a   1.000
_cell.length_b   1.000
_cell.length_c   1.000
_cell.angle_alpha   90.00
_cell.angle_beta   90.00
_cell.angle_gamma   90.00
#
_symmetry.space_group_name_H-M   'P 1'
#
loop_
_entity.id
_entity.type
_entity.pdbx_description
1 polymer ?
#
loop_
_entity_poly.entity_id
_entity_poly.type
_entity_poly.pdbx_seq_one_letter_code
_entity_poly.pdbx_strand_id
1 'polypeptide(L)'
;MKKRILSIFLAALMLGSLVVGCGEKDKGDSSNNQDSSTSSEVPSGDKNIVDVTDSDQHLVDESKRLHRNNNDYTKMMPFVVNGQSDYVIVDGAGTWESRMAIDNLKKQIGYATGYYPEVYYDVDHDKMIDSNDPTAVATPLPAKKYLVFSHPVLETEAGVQWDESVDLDYSGYMIKTAGNNVYMKINSHYGYQTVCLAFLREVVGYEWYSEDTIVYTKSGAEMPTFDLVEKPDFDLVWRSGHISEKGKTGSGVTNTRTFTYINGNFVHNSFDYLPYELYGQTHPSWYSNVQTSLVHGGSGVGQLCYSARGDKAEYDLMLQTAFEGVKKTLIEQPQVAALTFTREDHNGHCECAACNAVSEEFNGSHAVLYMLFVNDLDTLIQEWIKENQPGRDVTVLFFAYSVTASAPVFGENGVYEVPAAKTLETVDGRTVNYVEDKNGDIIELPYNQTYENGLKCNDHVGVFFAPIDAAFPESFYHQVNKNHKETFEKWGLLTNRLYCWIYDTMFTDYLTPYNSFDAIPETIRFLKDAGGQFLFNQAQYENEACTGFGAIKTFLNYELPRDVNQDTGEMMNRFFKNYFREAAGPMREYYELMVAYMEQLQEKYPNIFHTGRRENTDQPQYWDYETLCGWLELCEEAKLAVAKYKTSDPELYKTLIKHITIETIFPRWMICQYYGGYYNPTVLQEMREKFANDCNILGIKNYAEAAEEKMSAYFSSWGVTIDPEYSIV
;
A
#
# COMPACT_ATOMS: atom_id res chain seq x y z
N MET A 1 2.43 -22.11 -25.91
CA MET A 1 3.82 -21.65 -25.83
C MET A 1 4.60 -21.53 -27.14
N LYS A 2 4.42 -22.35 -28.14
CA LYS A 2 5.23 -22.27 -29.40
C LYS A 2 4.66 -21.38 -30.52
N LYS A 3 3.59 -20.61 -30.30
CA LYS A 3 2.97 -19.73 -31.33
C LYS A 3 3.13 -18.23 -31.08
N ARG A 4 3.71 -17.81 -29.96
CA ARG A 4 3.91 -16.37 -29.65
C ARG A 4 5.27 -15.81 -30.11
N ILE A 5 6.23 -16.67 -30.47
CA ILE A 5 7.60 -16.24 -30.81
C ILE A 5 7.72 -15.72 -32.27
N LEU A 6 6.68 -15.88 -33.11
CA LEU A 6 6.78 -15.51 -34.51
C LEU A 6 6.22 -14.12 -34.88
N SER A 7 5.63 -13.40 -33.93
CA SER A 7 5.10 -12.04 -34.16
C SER A 7 6.08 -10.93 -33.76
N ILE A 8 7.22 -11.24 -33.18
CA ILE A 8 8.20 -10.28 -32.62
C ILE A 8 9.15 -9.70 -33.71
N PHE A 9 9.05 -10.13 -34.95
CA PHE A 9 10.05 -9.81 -35.98
C PHE A 9 9.77 -8.57 -36.83
N LEU A 10 8.81 -7.72 -36.50
CA LEU A 10 8.59 -6.51 -37.28
C LEU A 10 8.14 -5.37 -36.40
N ALA A 11 9.07 -4.63 -35.84
CA ALA A 11 8.96 -3.21 -35.61
C ALA A 11 10.11 -2.63 -34.81
N ALA A 12 10.50 -1.51 -35.12
CA ALA A 12 11.62 -0.82 -34.55
C ALA A 12 11.37 0.67 -34.35
N LEU A 13 11.84 1.30 -33.31
CA LEU A 13 12.58 2.55 -33.23
C LEU A 13 12.13 3.72 -32.45
N MET A 14 13.01 4.40 -31.71
CA MET A 14 13.05 5.85 -31.63
C MET A 14 14.04 6.57 -30.75
N LEU A 15 14.33 7.77 -31.13
CA LEU A 15 15.35 8.70 -30.74
C LEU A 15 14.97 9.82 -29.81
N GLY A 16 15.94 10.39 -29.14
CA GLY A 16 15.84 11.60 -28.38
C GLY A 16 16.53 12.83 -28.99
N SER A 17 16.08 14.00 -28.60
CA SER A 17 16.63 15.33 -28.89
C SER A 17 16.68 15.82 -30.35
N LEU A 18 15.77 15.34 -31.17
CA LEU A 18 15.32 16.13 -32.28
C LEU A 18 13.84 16.40 -32.06
N VAL A 19 13.44 17.67 -32.05
CA VAL A 19 12.09 18.08 -32.35
C VAL A 19 11.88 17.69 -33.82
N VAL A 20 11.60 16.42 -34.02
CA VAL A 20 11.00 15.97 -35.25
C VAL A 20 9.53 15.93 -34.88
N GLY A 21 8.86 16.96 -35.27
CA GLY A 21 7.41 16.90 -35.36
C GLY A 21 7.05 15.57 -36.00
N CYS A 22 6.00 14.93 -35.57
CA CYS A 22 5.50 13.70 -36.17
C CYS A 22 5.54 13.88 -37.68
N GLY A 23 6.38 13.11 -38.39
CA GLY A 23 6.83 13.38 -39.74
C GLY A 23 5.71 13.82 -40.69
N GLU A 24 5.92 14.90 -41.40
CA GLU A 24 5.02 15.34 -42.46
C GLU A 24 4.74 14.16 -43.41
N LYS A 25 3.49 13.81 -43.54
CA LYS A 25 3.03 12.90 -44.59
C LYS A 25 3.24 13.59 -45.91
N ASP A 26 4.07 13.05 -46.79
CA ASP A 26 4.12 13.43 -48.17
C ASP A 26 2.70 13.37 -48.75
N LYS A 27 2.18 14.54 -49.12
CA LYS A 27 0.87 14.70 -49.77
C LYS A 27 1.01 14.28 -51.23
N GLY A 28 0.68 13.01 -51.47
CA GLY A 28 0.30 12.58 -52.81
C GLY A 28 -1.12 13.03 -53.14
N ASP A 29 -1.22 13.89 -54.17
CA ASP A 29 -2.44 14.42 -54.72
C ASP A 29 -3.45 13.33 -55.12
N SER A 30 -4.69 13.36 -54.62
CA SER A 30 -5.87 13.02 -55.42
C SER A 30 -7.14 13.61 -54.81
N SER A 31 -7.88 14.27 -55.67
CA SER A 31 -9.02 15.16 -55.53
C SER A 31 -10.32 14.50 -55.05
N ASN A 32 -11.11 15.37 -54.39
CA ASN A 32 -12.60 15.39 -54.29
C ASN A 32 -13.38 14.39 -53.44
N ASN A 33 -13.98 14.80 -52.32
CA ASN A 33 -15.35 15.32 -52.25
C ASN A 33 -15.73 15.82 -50.84
N GLN A 34 -16.60 16.84 -50.87
CA GLN A 34 -17.27 17.53 -49.76
C GLN A 34 -18.02 16.60 -48.80
N ASP A 35 -18.02 16.81 -47.47
CA ASP A 35 -18.91 17.70 -46.74
C ASP A 35 -18.81 17.53 -45.21
N SER A 36 -19.11 18.65 -44.56
CA SER A 36 -19.46 18.88 -43.14
C SER A 36 -18.33 18.92 -42.14
N SER A 37 -17.79 20.12 -41.99
CA SER A 37 -17.03 20.63 -40.90
C SER A 37 -17.90 20.81 -39.64
N THR A 38 -17.53 20.19 -38.51
CA THR A 38 -17.72 20.80 -37.19
C THR A 38 -16.35 21.00 -36.61
N SER A 39 -15.84 22.20 -36.74
CA SER A 39 -14.62 22.67 -36.05
C SER A 39 -14.94 22.80 -34.56
N SER A 40 -14.37 21.95 -33.74
CA SER A 40 -14.21 22.26 -32.32
C SER A 40 -12.99 23.18 -32.20
N GLU A 41 -13.24 24.47 -32.00
CA GLU A 41 -12.22 25.43 -31.61
C GLU A 41 -11.61 25.03 -30.27
N VAL A 42 -10.32 24.76 -30.25
CA VAL A 42 -9.53 24.67 -29.02
C VAL A 42 -9.26 26.09 -28.54
N PRO A 43 -9.70 26.50 -27.35
CA PRO A 43 -9.41 27.83 -26.83
C PRO A 43 -7.94 27.91 -26.42
N SER A 44 -7.15 28.71 -27.13
CA SER A 44 -5.86 29.19 -26.66
C SER A 44 -6.12 30.32 -25.65
N GLY A 45 -5.95 30.05 -24.37
CA GLY A 45 -5.99 31.06 -23.33
C GLY A 45 -5.10 30.61 -22.17
N ASP A 46 -4.40 31.58 -21.55
CA ASP A 46 -3.68 31.41 -20.30
C ASP A 46 -4.56 30.62 -19.29
N LYS A 47 -4.36 29.33 -19.21
CA LYS A 47 -5.04 28.52 -18.23
C LYS A 47 -4.36 28.75 -16.88
N ASN A 48 -4.92 29.67 -16.09
CA ASN A 48 -4.74 29.65 -14.66
C ASN A 48 -5.09 28.25 -14.20
N ILE A 49 -4.24 27.64 -13.39
CA ILE A 49 -4.54 26.39 -12.68
C ILE A 49 -5.87 26.63 -11.98
N VAL A 50 -6.93 26.02 -12.47
CA VAL A 50 -8.24 26.12 -11.84
C VAL A 50 -8.16 25.28 -10.56
N ASP A 51 -8.39 25.91 -9.42
CA ASP A 51 -8.58 25.20 -8.17
C ASP A 51 -9.81 24.30 -8.34
N VAL A 52 -9.59 23.03 -8.60
CA VAL A 52 -10.66 22.02 -8.64
C VAL A 52 -10.93 21.61 -7.19
N THR A 53 -11.94 22.20 -6.60
CA THR A 53 -12.54 21.67 -5.37
C THR A 53 -13.52 20.58 -5.80
N ASP A 54 -13.25 19.34 -5.43
CA ASP A 54 -14.18 18.24 -5.70
C ASP A 54 -15.31 18.29 -4.68
N SER A 55 -16.49 18.76 -5.10
CA SER A 55 -17.66 18.90 -4.22
C SER A 55 -18.41 17.61 -3.94
N ASP A 56 -18.06 16.51 -4.61
CA ASP A 56 -18.81 15.24 -4.58
C ASP A 56 -18.08 14.09 -3.88
N GLN A 57 -17.03 14.38 -3.07
CA GLN A 57 -16.28 13.38 -2.32
C GLN A 57 -17.11 12.73 -1.20
N HIS A 58 -17.00 11.40 -1.06
CA HIS A 58 -17.61 10.67 0.06
C HIS A 58 -16.76 10.81 1.33
N LEU A 59 -16.96 11.89 2.08
CA LEU A 59 -16.22 12.11 3.32
C LEU A 59 -16.64 11.12 4.41
N VAL A 60 -15.67 10.64 5.16
CA VAL A 60 -15.89 9.79 6.33
C VAL A 60 -16.35 10.64 7.51
N ASP A 61 -17.34 10.15 8.26
CA ASP A 61 -17.87 10.85 9.44
C ASP A 61 -16.75 11.07 10.48
N GLU A 62 -16.60 12.32 10.93
CA GLU A 62 -15.59 12.72 11.92
C GLU A 62 -15.73 11.98 13.26
N SER A 63 -16.92 11.44 13.59
CA SER A 63 -17.08 10.59 14.78
C SER A 63 -16.37 9.24 14.71
N LYS A 64 -15.98 8.80 13.52
CA LYS A 64 -15.20 7.57 13.26
C LYS A 64 -13.69 7.80 13.22
N ARG A 65 -13.26 9.04 13.45
CA ARG A 65 -11.89 9.49 13.28
C ARG A 65 -11.39 10.19 14.54
N LEU A 66 -10.10 10.23 14.73
CA LEU A 66 -9.49 10.93 15.85
C LEU A 66 -8.51 12.00 15.34
N HIS A 67 -9.06 13.15 14.98
CA HIS A 67 -8.31 14.33 14.52
C HIS A 67 -8.77 15.55 15.33
N ARG A 68 -8.08 15.87 16.43
CA ARG A 68 -8.37 17.01 17.30
C ARG A 68 -7.18 17.95 17.33
N ASN A 69 -7.21 18.97 16.49
CA ASN A 69 -6.20 20.02 16.44
C ASN A 69 -6.72 21.29 17.15
N ASN A 70 -6.31 21.47 18.40
CA ASN A 70 -6.59 22.64 19.22
C ASN A 70 -5.35 23.52 19.39
N ASN A 71 -4.37 23.43 18.49
CA ASN A 71 -3.17 24.23 18.52
C ASN A 71 -3.49 25.74 18.53
N ASP A 72 -2.82 26.48 19.39
CA ASP A 72 -3.01 27.94 19.45
C ASP A 72 -1.98 28.65 18.56
N TYR A 73 -2.38 28.95 17.34
CA TYR A 73 -1.57 29.66 16.36
C TYR A 73 -1.48 31.18 16.65
N THR A 74 -2.17 31.68 17.65
CA THR A 74 -2.02 33.09 18.11
C THR A 74 -0.90 33.23 19.14
N LYS A 75 -0.43 32.12 19.71
CA LYS A 75 0.66 32.03 20.67
C LYS A 75 1.83 31.24 20.10
N MET A 76 2.50 31.82 19.12
CA MET A 76 3.67 31.20 18.50
C MET A 76 4.89 31.29 19.42
N MET A 77 5.65 30.21 19.48
CA MET A 77 6.90 30.11 20.24
C MET A 77 8.10 30.12 19.28
N PRO A 78 9.15 30.95 19.51
CA PRO A 78 10.35 30.89 18.71
C PRO A 78 10.98 29.49 18.77
N PHE A 79 11.28 28.90 17.61
CA PHE A 79 11.89 27.57 17.52
C PHE A 79 13.31 27.65 16.96
N VAL A 80 13.50 27.95 15.66
CA VAL A 80 14.82 28.13 15.05
C VAL A 80 14.96 29.54 14.49
N VAL A 81 15.75 30.37 15.13
CA VAL A 81 15.95 31.77 14.74
C VAL A 81 17.40 31.97 14.28
N ASN A 82 17.60 32.42 13.05
CA ASN A 82 18.92 32.60 12.43
C ASN A 82 19.81 31.34 12.50
N GLY A 83 19.22 30.15 12.28
CA GLY A 83 19.93 28.87 12.30
C GLY A 83 20.33 28.38 13.70
N GLN A 84 19.78 28.97 14.78
CA GLN A 84 20.03 28.59 16.15
C GLN A 84 18.73 28.32 16.91
N SER A 85 18.79 27.44 17.90
CA SER A 85 17.67 27.14 18.78
C SER A 85 18.13 26.80 20.21
N ASP A 86 17.28 27.12 21.19
CA ASP A 86 17.41 26.67 22.55
C ASP A 86 16.84 25.27 22.81
N TYR A 87 16.18 24.70 21.81
CA TYR A 87 15.53 23.38 21.94
C TYR A 87 16.50 22.23 21.69
N VAL A 88 16.41 21.23 22.55
CA VAL A 88 17.01 19.91 22.39
C VAL A 88 15.94 18.85 22.46
N ILE A 89 16.23 17.66 21.94
CA ILE A 89 15.30 16.52 21.98
C ILE A 89 15.66 15.66 23.20
N VAL A 90 14.65 15.24 23.95
CA VAL A 90 14.78 14.27 25.05
C VAL A 90 13.97 13.01 24.67
N ASP A 91 14.65 11.90 24.53
CA ASP A 91 14.07 10.58 24.29
C ASP A 91 13.99 9.80 25.59
N GLY A 92 12.81 9.72 26.18
CA GLY A 92 12.56 8.96 27.41
C GLY A 92 12.40 7.46 27.20
N ALA A 93 12.23 7.00 25.97
CA ALA A 93 12.06 5.57 25.66
C ALA A 93 13.38 4.87 25.31
N GLY A 94 14.25 5.51 24.53
CA GLY A 94 15.55 4.98 24.12
C GLY A 94 15.51 3.69 23.32
N THR A 95 14.35 3.37 22.70
CA THR A 95 14.19 2.17 21.87
C THR A 95 14.82 2.38 20.49
N TRP A 96 15.01 1.30 19.74
CA TRP A 96 15.51 1.40 18.36
C TRP A 96 14.55 2.23 17.46
N GLU A 97 13.25 2.05 17.62
CA GLU A 97 12.21 2.75 16.86
C GLU A 97 12.17 4.24 17.22
N SER A 98 12.27 4.60 18.52
CA SER A 98 12.34 6.00 18.92
C SER A 98 13.57 6.69 18.34
N ARG A 99 14.73 6.05 18.42
CA ARG A 99 16.01 6.57 17.88
C ARG A 99 15.92 6.81 16.37
N MET A 100 15.40 5.84 15.60
CA MET A 100 15.25 6.00 14.16
C MET A 100 14.32 7.16 13.80
N ALA A 101 13.17 7.27 14.46
CA ALA A 101 12.21 8.33 14.20
C ALA A 101 12.78 9.72 14.59
N ILE A 102 13.45 9.82 15.73
CA ILE A 102 14.07 11.05 16.24
C ILE A 102 15.28 11.46 15.39
N ASP A 103 16.10 10.52 14.93
CA ASP A 103 17.21 10.81 14.00
C ASP A 103 16.69 11.39 12.68
N ASN A 104 15.59 10.88 12.19
CA ASN A 104 14.96 11.45 11.03
C ASN A 104 14.35 12.83 11.29
N LEU A 105 13.63 13.01 12.39
CA LEU A 105 13.13 14.32 12.82
C LEU A 105 14.26 15.36 12.86
N LYS A 106 15.38 15.02 13.49
CA LYS A 106 16.58 15.86 13.57
C LYS A 106 17.12 16.24 12.19
N LYS A 107 17.20 15.27 11.27
CA LYS A 107 17.66 15.51 9.89
C LYS A 107 16.70 16.45 9.13
N GLN A 108 15.40 16.22 9.23
CA GLN A 108 14.41 17.05 8.54
C GLN A 108 14.36 18.48 9.08
N ILE A 109 14.46 18.66 10.39
CA ILE A 109 14.62 20.00 10.98
C ILE A 109 15.89 20.66 10.44
N GLY A 110 17.00 19.90 10.39
CA GLY A 110 18.28 20.39 9.87
C GLY A 110 18.21 20.82 8.42
N TYR A 111 17.57 20.03 7.57
CA TYR A 111 17.40 20.37 6.14
C TYR A 111 16.51 21.61 5.93
N ALA A 112 15.46 21.76 6.75
CA ALA A 112 14.54 22.88 6.64
C ALA A 112 15.12 24.19 7.18
N THR A 113 15.93 24.14 8.27
CA THR A 113 16.27 25.32 9.09
C THR A 113 17.77 25.60 9.22
N GLY A 114 18.62 24.64 8.87
CA GLY A 114 20.06 24.66 9.14
C GLY A 114 20.44 24.27 10.58
N TYR A 115 19.47 24.02 11.47
CA TYR A 115 19.71 23.63 12.86
C TYR A 115 19.44 22.13 13.07
N TYR A 116 20.43 21.41 13.60
CA TYR A 116 20.33 19.99 13.94
C TYR A 116 20.25 19.84 15.46
N PRO A 117 19.06 19.57 16.05
CA PRO A 117 18.92 19.44 17.50
C PRO A 117 19.86 18.39 18.10
N GLU A 118 20.40 18.66 19.27
CA GLU A 118 21.05 17.65 20.10
C GLU A 118 20.00 16.70 20.68
N VAL A 119 20.33 15.41 20.81
CA VAL A 119 19.44 14.39 21.36
C VAL A 119 20.02 13.86 22.65
N TYR A 120 19.23 13.86 23.72
CA TYR A 120 19.56 13.33 25.04
C TYR A 120 18.68 12.13 25.33
N TYR A 121 19.31 11.03 25.72
CA TYR A 121 18.63 9.81 26.11
C TYR A 121 18.60 9.76 27.63
N ASP A 122 17.43 9.97 28.24
CA ASP A 122 17.22 9.87 29.68
C ASP A 122 16.45 8.58 29.98
N VAL A 123 17.14 7.46 29.81
CA VAL A 123 16.59 6.12 30.02
C VAL A 123 17.38 5.38 31.12
N ASP A 124 16.64 4.58 31.84
CA ASP A 124 17.22 3.61 32.76
C ASP A 124 17.95 2.51 31.94
N HIS A 125 19.22 2.28 32.20
CA HIS A 125 20.07 1.34 31.49
C HIS A 125 19.44 -0.06 31.31
N ASP A 126 18.70 -0.52 32.31
CA ASP A 126 18.08 -1.84 32.32
C ASP A 126 16.93 -2.00 31.28
N LYS A 127 16.48 -0.91 30.68
CA LYS A 127 15.40 -0.89 29.69
C LYS A 127 15.89 -0.71 28.25
N MET A 128 17.18 -0.62 28.02
CA MET A 128 17.73 -0.48 26.69
C MET A 128 17.68 -1.79 25.93
N ILE A 129 16.88 -1.81 24.85
CA ILE A 129 16.71 -2.99 23.99
C ILE A 129 17.91 -3.17 23.05
N ASP A 130 18.68 -2.12 22.79
CA ASP A 130 19.85 -2.20 21.91
C ASP A 130 21.13 -2.53 22.68
N SER A 131 21.43 -3.82 22.76
CA SER A 131 22.71 -4.32 23.29
C SER A 131 23.94 -3.91 22.44
N ASN A 132 23.77 -3.25 21.32
CA ASN A 132 24.85 -2.86 20.41
C ASN A 132 25.36 -1.44 20.66
N ASP A 133 24.70 -0.66 21.51
CA ASP A 133 25.23 0.63 21.96
C ASP A 133 25.54 0.63 23.46
N PRO A 134 26.75 0.15 23.86
CA PRO A 134 27.16 0.14 25.24
C PRO A 134 27.46 1.55 25.80
N THR A 135 27.31 2.61 25.01
CA THR A 135 27.64 3.98 25.35
C THR A 135 26.44 4.85 25.68
N ALA A 136 25.21 4.35 25.53
CA ALA A 136 24.02 5.07 25.91
C ALA A 136 23.91 5.17 27.45
N VAL A 137 24.63 6.08 28.01
CA VAL A 137 24.57 6.47 29.41
C VAL A 137 23.49 7.54 29.57
N ALA A 138 22.69 7.47 30.63
CA ALA A 138 21.79 8.56 31.00
C ALA A 138 22.64 9.86 31.11
N THR A 139 22.39 10.78 30.18
CA THR A 139 23.17 12.02 30.11
C THR A 139 22.41 13.10 30.88
N PRO A 140 23.03 13.84 31.81
CA PRO A 140 22.36 14.93 32.50
C PRO A 140 21.76 15.93 31.49
N LEU A 141 20.48 16.25 31.64
CA LEU A 141 19.81 17.19 30.76
C LEU A 141 20.38 18.60 30.90
N PRO A 142 20.66 19.32 29.81
CA PRO A 142 21.12 20.71 29.87
C PRO A 142 19.98 21.64 30.30
N ALA A 143 20.34 22.83 30.80
CA ALA A 143 19.37 23.90 31.10
C ALA A 143 18.89 24.57 29.80
N LYS A 144 18.07 23.86 29.00
CA LYS A 144 17.53 24.30 27.73
C LYS A 144 16.00 24.09 27.67
N LYS A 145 15.38 24.33 26.54
CA LYS A 145 14.00 23.94 26.23
C LYS A 145 13.98 22.55 25.62
N TYR A 146 12.92 21.81 25.83
CA TYR A 146 12.86 20.41 25.45
C TYR A 146 11.71 20.10 24.47
N LEU A 147 12.02 19.26 23.50
CA LEU A 147 11.06 18.41 22.79
C LEU A 147 11.13 17.03 23.44
N VAL A 148 10.13 16.66 24.20
CA VAL A 148 10.15 15.49 25.09
C VAL A 148 9.31 14.36 24.51
N PHE A 149 9.90 13.20 24.33
CA PHE A 149 9.25 11.98 23.86
C PHE A 149 9.12 10.97 24.99
N SER A 150 7.89 10.66 25.41
CA SER A 150 7.56 9.58 26.35
C SER A 150 8.42 9.57 27.62
N HIS A 151 8.43 10.68 28.37
CA HIS A 151 9.25 10.84 29.57
C HIS A 151 8.39 11.16 30.80
N PRO A 152 7.87 10.14 31.54
CA PRO A 152 6.88 10.33 32.60
C PRO A 152 7.34 11.26 33.74
N VAL A 153 8.62 11.30 34.05
CA VAL A 153 9.14 12.17 35.11
C VAL A 153 9.01 13.63 34.70
N LEU A 154 9.53 14.00 33.53
CA LEU A 154 9.44 15.38 33.03
C LEU A 154 8.01 15.82 32.80
N GLU A 155 7.12 14.92 32.33
CA GLU A 155 5.70 15.16 32.16
C GLU A 155 5.02 15.49 33.50
N THR A 156 5.34 14.72 34.56
CA THR A 156 4.82 14.93 35.92
C THR A 156 5.32 16.24 36.51
N GLU A 157 6.62 16.53 36.40
CA GLU A 157 7.20 17.77 36.89
C GLU A 157 6.62 19.01 36.22
N ALA A 158 6.32 18.91 34.91
CA ALA A 158 5.71 20.00 34.16
C ALA A 158 4.16 20.09 34.36
N GLY A 159 3.57 19.12 35.05
CA GLY A 159 2.12 19.06 35.26
C GLY A 159 1.32 18.80 33.98
N VAL A 160 1.89 18.10 32.99
CA VAL A 160 1.22 17.75 31.75
C VAL A 160 0.02 16.84 32.05
N GLN A 161 -1.15 17.21 31.56
CA GLN A 161 -2.36 16.39 31.69
C GLN A 161 -2.74 15.82 30.34
N TRP A 162 -2.67 14.50 30.24
CA TRP A 162 -3.12 13.77 29.06
C TRP A 162 -4.60 13.39 29.16
N ASP A 163 -5.27 13.27 28.03
CA ASP A 163 -6.63 12.72 27.95
C ASP A 163 -6.55 11.19 27.92
N GLU A 164 -6.57 10.58 29.11
CA GLU A 164 -6.45 9.12 29.27
C GLU A 164 -7.69 8.36 28.78
N SER A 165 -8.75 9.06 28.38
CA SER A 165 -9.96 8.43 27.79
C SER A 165 -9.78 8.12 26.31
N VAL A 166 -8.70 8.61 25.69
CA VAL A 166 -8.41 8.42 24.26
C VAL A 166 -7.60 7.17 24.05
N ASP A 167 -8.12 6.30 23.22
CA ASP A 167 -7.36 5.17 22.70
C ASP A 167 -6.51 5.59 21.50
N LEU A 168 -5.19 5.59 21.68
CA LEU A 168 -4.21 5.92 20.65
C LEU A 168 -3.84 4.73 19.75
N ASP A 169 -4.31 3.53 20.07
CA ASP A 169 -3.95 2.29 19.40
C ASP A 169 -2.43 2.19 19.09
N TYR A 170 -2.05 1.79 17.87
CA TYR A 170 -0.65 1.59 17.50
C TYR A 170 0.06 2.86 17.04
N SER A 171 -0.61 3.76 16.31
CA SER A 171 0.03 4.87 15.59
C SER A 171 -0.41 6.24 16.07
N GLY A 172 -1.36 6.31 17.00
CA GLY A 172 -1.88 7.55 17.54
C GLY A 172 -0.89 8.23 18.49
N TYR A 173 -1.08 9.53 18.67
CA TYR A 173 -0.22 10.38 19.48
C TYR A 173 -0.95 11.61 20.02
N MET A 174 -0.35 12.21 21.06
CA MET A 174 -0.71 13.53 21.55
C MET A 174 0.52 14.42 21.60
N ILE A 175 0.35 15.69 21.26
CA ILE A 175 1.38 16.72 21.42
C ILE A 175 0.81 17.84 22.29
N LYS A 176 1.49 18.19 23.37
CA LYS A 176 1.11 19.31 24.27
C LYS A 176 2.27 20.21 24.61
N THR A 177 2.01 21.48 24.69
CA THR A 177 2.95 22.47 25.25
C THR A 177 2.67 22.68 26.73
N ALA A 178 3.71 22.59 27.56
CA ALA A 178 3.68 22.99 28.96
C ALA A 178 4.88 23.90 29.26
N GLY A 179 4.60 25.13 29.67
CA GLY A 179 5.63 26.16 29.80
C GLY A 179 6.30 26.48 28.45
N ASN A 180 7.61 26.26 28.38
CA ASN A 180 8.39 26.44 27.17
C ASN A 180 8.74 25.11 26.46
N ASN A 181 8.27 23.98 26.98
CA ASN A 181 8.58 22.66 26.47
C ASN A 181 7.42 22.06 25.70
N VAL A 182 7.71 21.18 24.77
CA VAL A 182 6.72 20.40 24.01
C VAL A 182 6.83 18.94 24.40
N TYR A 183 5.74 18.33 24.77
CA TYR A 183 5.64 16.94 25.22
C TYR A 183 4.85 16.12 24.20
N MET A 184 5.33 14.92 23.93
CA MET A 184 4.78 13.98 22.95
C MET A 184 4.49 12.65 23.64
N LYS A 185 3.20 12.30 23.73
CA LYS A 185 2.72 11.01 24.25
C LYS A 185 2.45 10.07 23.10
N ILE A 186 2.95 8.85 23.24
CA ILE A 186 2.82 7.78 22.25
C ILE A 186 2.46 6.51 23.03
N ASN A 187 1.51 5.72 22.50
CA ASN A 187 1.07 4.51 23.18
C ASN A 187 1.93 3.29 22.85
N SER A 188 2.48 3.23 21.66
CA SER A 188 3.35 2.14 21.21
C SER A 188 4.57 2.67 20.46
N HIS A 189 5.60 1.85 20.33
CA HIS A 189 6.80 2.20 19.54
C HIS A 189 6.47 2.61 18.09
N TYR A 190 5.32 2.25 17.59
CA TYR A 190 4.85 2.61 16.25
C TYR A 190 4.44 4.08 16.10
N GLY A 191 3.99 4.71 17.17
CA GLY A 191 3.60 6.11 17.17
C GLY A 191 4.77 7.11 17.04
N TYR A 192 6.04 6.69 17.26
CA TYR A 192 7.18 7.61 17.17
C TYR A 192 7.33 8.26 15.81
N GLN A 193 7.15 7.50 14.74
CA GLN A 193 7.25 8.04 13.38
C GLN A 193 6.12 9.02 13.09
N THR A 194 4.89 8.67 13.46
CA THR A 194 3.71 9.50 13.19
C THR A 194 3.75 10.83 13.93
N VAL A 195 4.15 10.83 15.21
CA VAL A 195 4.28 12.07 15.99
C VAL A 195 5.42 12.96 15.48
N CYS A 196 6.55 12.38 15.06
CA CYS A 196 7.64 13.14 14.44
C CYS A 196 7.17 13.83 13.13
N LEU A 197 6.42 13.12 12.29
CA LEU A 197 5.88 13.68 11.05
C LEU A 197 4.82 14.76 11.33
N ALA A 198 3.97 14.58 12.35
CA ALA A 198 3.02 15.60 12.76
C ALA A 198 3.73 16.88 13.21
N PHE A 199 4.75 16.75 14.06
CA PHE A 199 5.57 17.90 14.46
C PHE A 199 6.22 18.60 13.26
N LEU A 200 6.80 17.86 12.32
CA LEU A 200 7.41 18.42 11.12
C LEU A 200 6.40 19.16 10.24
N ARG A 201 5.18 18.61 10.05
CA ARG A 201 4.12 19.29 9.30
C ARG A 201 3.73 20.61 9.94
N GLU A 202 3.57 20.61 11.26
CA GLU A 202 3.18 21.81 11.99
C GLU A 202 4.27 22.90 12.01
N VAL A 203 5.54 22.52 12.15
CA VAL A 203 6.62 23.46 12.40
C VAL A 203 7.36 23.91 11.14
N VAL A 204 7.71 22.97 10.28
CA VAL A 204 8.44 23.25 9.03
C VAL A 204 7.60 23.08 7.77
N GLY A 205 6.34 22.69 7.90
CA GLY A 205 5.45 22.44 6.77
C GLY A 205 5.99 21.34 5.87
N TYR A 206 6.39 20.22 6.48
CA TYR A 206 6.93 19.07 5.79
C TYR A 206 5.92 18.43 4.87
N GLU A 207 6.24 18.31 3.58
CA GLU A 207 5.46 17.63 2.57
C GLU A 207 6.35 16.66 1.77
N TRP A 208 5.94 15.41 1.68
CA TRP A 208 6.64 14.37 0.93
C TRP A 208 5.88 14.04 -0.36
N TYR A 209 6.56 14.06 -1.50
CA TYR A 209 6.01 13.72 -2.82
C TYR A 209 6.70 12.49 -3.42
N SER A 210 7.99 12.35 -3.16
CA SER A 210 8.82 11.20 -3.52
C SER A 210 10.11 11.21 -2.67
N GLU A 211 10.95 10.18 -2.79
CA GLU A 211 12.24 10.13 -2.09
C GLU A 211 13.19 11.28 -2.46
N ASP A 212 13.08 11.80 -3.68
CA ASP A 212 13.90 12.91 -4.20
C ASP A 212 13.15 14.25 -4.24
N THR A 213 11.91 14.29 -3.72
CA THR A 213 11.10 15.51 -3.67
C THR A 213 10.39 15.68 -2.33
N ILE A 214 11.06 16.38 -1.43
CA ILE A 214 10.52 16.81 -0.13
C ILE A 214 10.49 18.33 -0.14
N VAL A 215 9.41 18.91 0.38
CA VAL A 215 9.20 20.35 0.44
C VAL A 215 8.93 20.79 1.86
N TYR A 216 9.47 21.94 2.26
CA TYR A 216 9.20 22.60 3.52
C TYR A 216 8.50 23.92 3.22
N THR A 217 7.23 24.02 3.59
CA THR A 217 6.39 25.19 3.27
C THR A 217 6.45 26.28 4.35
N LYS A 218 7.03 25.98 5.50
CA LYS A 218 7.23 26.90 6.64
C LYS A 218 8.72 27.03 6.96
N SER A 219 9.13 28.19 7.46
CA SER A 219 10.55 28.47 7.77
C SER A 219 11.10 27.71 8.98
N GLY A 220 10.23 27.16 9.85
CA GLY A 220 10.64 26.59 11.13
C GLY A 220 11.11 27.60 12.16
N ALA A 221 10.92 28.92 11.92
CA ALA A 221 11.32 29.95 12.87
C ALA A 221 10.47 29.94 14.15
N GLU A 222 9.22 29.55 14.03
CA GLU A 222 8.22 29.51 15.11
C GLU A 222 7.40 28.22 15.06
N MET A 223 6.85 27.83 16.19
CA MET A 223 5.92 26.72 16.33
C MET A 223 4.71 27.15 17.18
N PRO A 224 3.52 26.57 16.98
CA PRO A 224 2.32 26.91 17.76
C PRO A 224 2.45 26.43 19.21
N THR A 225 1.59 26.92 20.06
CA THR A 225 1.32 26.25 21.35
C THR A 225 0.48 25.01 21.08
N PHE A 226 1.05 23.84 21.27
CA PHE A 226 0.43 22.56 20.90
C PHE A 226 -0.65 22.11 21.89
N ASP A 227 -1.76 21.65 21.36
CA ASP A 227 -2.77 20.80 21.96
C ASP A 227 -3.39 19.94 20.83
N LEU A 228 -2.64 18.93 20.42
CA LEU A 228 -2.97 18.06 19.27
C LEU A 228 -3.18 16.62 19.75
N VAL A 229 -4.26 16.02 19.31
CA VAL A 229 -4.54 14.58 19.49
C VAL A 229 -4.93 14.02 18.13
N GLU A 230 -4.17 13.10 17.64
CA GLU A 230 -4.41 12.53 16.31
C GLU A 230 -4.08 11.03 16.30
N LYS A 231 -4.87 10.30 15.55
CA LYS A 231 -4.61 8.93 15.16
C LYS A 231 -4.78 8.86 13.64
N PRO A 232 -3.78 8.37 12.90
CA PRO A 232 -3.96 8.09 11.48
C PRO A 232 -5.21 7.24 11.23
N ASP A 233 -5.94 7.52 10.16
CA ASP A 233 -7.19 6.80 9.85
C ASP A 233 -6.97 5.31 9.62
N PHE A 234 -5.77 4.92 9.18
CA PHE A 234 -5.31 3.54 9.18
C PHE A 234 -4.07 3.42 10.07
N ASP A 235 -4.15 2.63 11.13
CA ASP A 235 -3.08 2.47 12.12
C ASP A 235 -1.82 1.86 11.53
N LEU A 236 -1.98 0.85 10.73
CA LEU A 236 -0.89 0.15 10.08
C LEU A 236 -1.06 0.28 8.58
N VAL A 237 -0.12 0.94 7.94
CA VAL A 237 -0.07 1.08 6.50
C VAL A 237 1.22 0.46 6.01
N TRP A 238 1.10 -0.61 5.22
CA TRP A 238 2.21 -1.22 4.52
C TRP A 238 1.95 -1.20 3.02
N ARG A 239 3.00 -1.01 2.25
CA ARG A 239 2.90 -0.87 0.80
C ARG A 239 4.01 -1.65 0.11
N SER A 240 3.63 -2.34 -0.93
CA SER A 240 4.53 -2.66 -2.01
C SER A 240 4.21 -1.69 -3.16
N GLY A 241 5.13 -0.88 -3.50
CA GLY A 241 4.97 0.12 -4.55
C GLY A 241 6.35 0.64 -4.93
N HIS A 242 6.38 1.74 -5.67
CA HIS A 242 7.58 2.32 -6.22
C HIS A 242 8.64 2.73 -5.21
N ILE A 243 8.34 2.68 -3.95
CA ILE A 243 9.33 2.78 -2.90
C ILE A 243 9.86 1.40 -2.70
N SER A 244 10.88 1.10 -3.45
CA SER A 244 11.57 -0.17 -3.38
C SER A 244 12.05 -0.37 -1.95
N GLU A 245 11.55 -1.40 -1.30
CA GLU A 245 12.04 -1.93 -0.03
C GLU A 245 13.51 -2.34 -0.11
N LYS A 246 14.06 -2.40 -1.32
CA LYS A 246 15.43 -2.80 -1.59
C LYS A 246 16.40 -1.64 -1.35
N GLY A 247 16.54 -1.23 -0.08
CA GLY A 247 17.75 -0.57 0.39
C GLY A 247 17.82 0.95 0.28
N LYS A 248 16.77 1.63 -0.12
CA LYS A 248 16.67 3.11 0.00
C LYS A 248 15.77 3.52 1.15
N THR A 249 15.90 2.83 2.25
CA THR A 249 15.18 3.14 3.47
C THR A 249 15.72 4.39 4.15
N GLY A 250 15.59 5.51 3.45
CA GLY A 250 15.44 6.77 4.13
C GLY A 250 14.09 6.85 4.84
N SER A 251 13.45 5.74 5.01
CA SER A 251 12.05 5.42 5.30
C SER A 251 11.53 5.87 6.65
N GLY A 252 12.28 6.60 7.44
CA GLY A 252 11.72 7.33 8.55
C GLY A 252 10.86 8.53 8.12
N VAL A 253 10.62 8.73 6.83
CA VAL A 253 10.13 10.00 6.27
C VAL A 253 8.67 9.97 5.89
N THR A 254 8.05 8.81 5.87
CA THR A 254 6.66 8.63 5.42
C THR A 254 5.77 8.03 6.51
N ASN A 255 4.47 8.13 6.31
CA ASN A 255 3.48 7.47 7.17
C ASN A 255 3.46 5.95 6.98
N THR A 256 4.30 5.41 6.10
CA THR A 256 4.36 3.98 5.83
C THR A 256 5.32 3.28 6.73
N ARG A 257 5.00 2.05 7.03
CA ARG A 257 5.81 1.15 7.82
C ARG A 257 6.15 -0.09 7.01
N THR A 258 7.35 -0.55 7.19
CA THR A 258 7.84 -1.80 6.66
C THR A 258 7.36 -3.00 7.49
N PHE A 259 7.64 -4.20 7.03
CA PHE A 259 7.26 -5.53 7.52
C PHE A 259 7.29 -5.81 9.03
N THR A 260 7.75 -4.91 9.86
CA THR A 260 7.93 -5.15 11.30
C THR A 260 6.65 -5.45 12.08
N TYR A 261 5.48 -5.28 11.47
CA TYR A 261 4.18 -5.50 12.10
C TYR A 261 3.55 -6.83 11.80
N ILE A 262 3.79 -7.33 10.59
CA ILE A 262 3.32 -8.62 10.12
C ILE A 262 4.55 -9.54 10.07
N ASN A 263 4.37 -10.81 10.42
CA ASN A 263 5.44 -11.80 10.35
C ASN A 263 6.10 -11.83 8.97
N GLY A 264 7.40 -12.09 8.91
CA GLY A 264 8.22 -11.96 7.70
C GLY A 264 7.75 -12.74 6.49
N ASN A 265 7.14 -13.93 6.69
CA ASN A 265 6.40 -14.66 5.65
C ASN A 265 4.91 -14.56 5.96
N PHE A 266 4.22 -13.54 5.45
CA PHE A 266 2.85 -13.22 5.82
C PHE A 266 1.80 -13.68 4.78
N VAL A 267 2.24 -14.21 3.64
CA VAL A 267 1.36 -14.68 2.56
C VAL A 267 1.57 -16.17 2.33
N HIS A 268 0.47 -16.90 2.10
CA HIS A 268 0.49 -18.30 1.66
C HIS A 268 1.39 -19.18 2.54
N ASN A 269 1.24 -19.06 3.88
CA ASN A 269 2.18 -19.59 4.87
C ASN A 269 1.65 -20.74 5.73
N SER A 270 0.47 -21.27 5.40
CA SER A 270 -0.10 -22.38 6.18
C SER A 270 0.80 -23.62 6.23
N PHE A 271 1.53 -23.90 5.13
CA PHE A 271 2.47 -25.01 5.06
C PHE A 271 3.83 -24.74 5.72
N ASP A 272 4.14 -23.48 6.07
CA ASP A 272 5.32 -23.19 6.90
C ASP A 272 5.11 -23.70 8.33
N TYR A 273 3.86 -23.68 8.81
CA TYR A 273 3.48 -24.20 10.13
C TYR A 273 3.15 -25.69 10.13
N LEU A 274 2.58 -26.19 9.02
CA LEU A 274 2.14 -27.57 8.84
C LEU A 274 2.68 -28.15 7.52
N PRO A 275 4.01 -28.33 7.38
CA PRO A 275 4.60 -28.78 6.12
C PRO A 275 4.19 -30.20 5.76
N TYR A 276 3.68 -30.39 4.55
CA TYR A 276 3.23 -31.68 4.04
C TYR A 276 4.32 -32.74 4.05
N GLU A 277 5.56 -32.35 3.77
CA GLU A 277 6.73 -33.24 3.74
C GLU A 277 6.99 -33.93 5.08
N LEU A 278 6.60 -33.26 6.20
CA LEU A 278 6.78 -33.79 7.53
C LEU A 278 5.57 -34.61 8.01
N TYR A 279 4.36 -34.15 7.70
CA TYR A 279 3.14 -34.68 8.33
C TYR A 279 2.20 -35.40 7.34
N GLY A 280 2.34 -35.20 6.03
CA GLY A 280 1.37 -35.69 5.04
C GLY A 280 1.18 -37.21 5.02
N GLN A 281 2.22 -37.99 5.36
CA GLN A 281 2.13 -39.46 5.43
C GLN A 281 1.55 -39.98 6.76
N THR A 282 1.83 -39.27 7.85
CA THR A 282 1.42 -39.70 9.20
C THR A 282 0.04 -39.14 9.58
N HIS A 283 -0.29 -37.96 9.07
CA HIS A 283 -1.53 -37.21 9.34
C HIS A 283 -2.23 -36.77 8.05
N PRO A 284 -2.64 -37.70 7.17
CA PRO A 284 -3.23 -37.34 5.87
C PRO A 284 -4.57 -36.61 6.00
N SER A 285 -5.24 -36.65 7.14
CA SER A 285 -6.46 -35.90 7.44
C SER A 285 -6.24 -34.38 7.58
N TRP A 286 -5.01 -33.93 7.84
CA TRP A 286 -4.69 -32.51 7.94
C TRP A 286 -4.70 -31.81 6.60
N TYR A 287 -4.66 -32.55 5.50
CA TYR A 287 -4.50 -32.02 4.16
C TYR A 287 -5.73 -32.28 3.30
N SER A 288 -5.95 -31.40 2.34
CA SER A 288 -7.04 -31.52 1.38
C SER A 288 -7.05 -32.89 0.72
N ASN A 289 -8.26 -33.45 0.54
CA ASN A 289 -8.47 -34.68 -0.22
C ASN A 289 -8.45 -34.46 -1.75
N VAL A 290 -8.37 -33.20 -2.20
CA VAL A 290 -8.27 -32.83 -3.61
C VAL A 290 -6.83 -32.46 -3.93
N GLN A 291 -6.25 -33.15 -4.89
CA GLN A 291 -4.93 -32.80 -5.42
C GLN A 291 -5.03 -31.67 -6.41
N THR A 292 -4.08 -30.74 -6.36
CA THR A 292 -3.96 -29.65 -7.31
C THR A 292 -2.61 -29.71 -8.02
N SER A 293 -2.53 -29.12 -9.21
CA SER A 293 -1.28 -29.04 -9.96
C SER A 293 -0.31 -27.97 -9.46
N LEU A 294 -0.78 -27.10 -8.57
CA LEU A 294 0.01 -26.06 -7.91
C LEU A 294 0.39 -26.56 -6.52
N VAL A 295 1.67 -26.62 -6.23
CA VAL A 295 2.18 -27.37 -5.12
C VAL A 295 3.35 -26.66 -4.47
N HIS A 296 3.24 -26.39 -3.19
CA HIS A 296 4.39 -26.12 -2.35
C HIS A 296 5.18 -27.44 -2.16
N GLY A 297 6.48 -27.41 -2.43
CA GLY A 297 7.37 -28.54 -2.22
C GLY A 297 7.16 -29.77 -3.12
N GLY A 298 6.34 -29.71 -4.18
CA GLY A 298 6.17 -30.83 -5.12
C GLY A 298 5.25 -31.97 -4.65
N SER A 299 4.44 -31.77 -3.60
CA SER A 299 3.64 -32.83 -2.96
C SER A 299 2.33 -33.21 -3.67
N GLY A 300 1.80 -32.39 -4.57
CA GLY A 300 0.47 -32.57 -5.20
C GLY A 300 -0.72 -32.17 -4.32
N VAL A 301 -0.48 -31.77 -3.06
CA VAL A 301 -1.50 -31.30 -2.12
C VAL A 301 -1.29 -29.81 -1.90
N GLY A 302 -2.30 -29.01 -2.21
CA GLY A 302 -2.15 -27.55 -2.24
C GLY A 302 -2.83 -26.81 -1.08
N GLN A 303 -3.60 -27.46 -0.22
CA GLN A 303 -4.31 -26.83 0.91
C GLN A 303 -4.38 -27.73 2.13
N LEU A 304 -4.61 -27.11 3.30
CA LEU A 304 -4.97 -27.85 4.50
C LEU A 304 -6.45 -28.25 4.49
N CYS A 305 -6.79 -29.22 5.33
CA CYS A 305 -8.16 -29.57 5.71
C CYS A 305 -8.44 -29.01 7.12
N TYR A 306 -9.00 -27.84 7.23
CA TYR A 306 -9.20 -27.13 8.50
C TYR A 306 -10.22 -27.81 9.45
N SER A 307 -10.84 -28.89 9.04
CA SER A 307 -11.69 -29.76 9.88
C SER A 307 -11.04 -31.10 10.22
N ALA A 308 -9.79 -31.33 9.80
CA ALA A 308 -9.12 -32.62 9.88
C ALA A 308 -10.08 -33.79 9.47
N ARG A 309 -10.94 -33.57 8.48
CA ARG A 309 -11.97 -34.46 7.96
C ARG A 309 -13.03 -34.87 9.00
N GLY A 310 -13.20 -34.07 10.06
CA GLY A 310 -14.12 -34.34 11.17
C GLY A 310 -13.53 -35.20 12.29
N ASP A 311 -12.26 -35.61 12.19
CA ASP A 311 -11.59 -36.36 13.27
C ASP A 311 -11.09 -35.39 14.35
N LYS A 312 -11.70 -35.44 15.51
CA LYS A 312 -11.40 -34.56 16.65
C LYS A 312 -9.97 -34.73 17.17
N ALA A 313 -9.48 -35.95 17.25
CA ALA A 313 -8.14 -36.21 17.79
C ALA A 313 -7.06 -35.69 16.81
N GLU A 314 -7.25 -35.91 15.52
CA GLU A 314 -6.36 -35.37 14.48
C GLU A 314 -6.46 -33.85 14.39
N TYR A 315 -7.66 -33.29 14.60
CA TYR A 315 -7.84 -31.83 14.65
C TYR A 315 -7.06 -31.19 15.81
N ASP A 316 -7.19 -31.74 17.03
CA ASP A 316 -6.49 -31.19 18.19
C ASP A 316 -4.96 -31.28 18.03
N LEU A 317 -4.49 -32.39 17.46
CA LEU A 317 -3.06 -32.54 17.20
C LEU A 317 -2.56 -31.59 16.11
N MET A 318 -3.34 -31.36 15.05
CA MET A 318 -3.08 -30.38 14.00
C MET A 318 -3.02 -28.96 14.58
N LEU A 319 -4.02 -28.59 15.38
CA LEU A 319 -4.11 -27.29 16.03
C LEU A 319 -2.92 -27.04 16.97
N GLN A 320 -2.56 -28.00 17.80
CA GLN A 320 -1.42 -27.90 18.69
C GLN A 320 -0.09 -27.79 17.93
N THR A 321 0.05 -28.51 16.81
CA THR A 321 1.24 -28.44 15.96
C THR A 321 1.36 -27.08 15.29
N ALA A 322 0.26 -26.52 14.77
CA ALA A 322 0.21 -25.17 14.23
C ALA A 322 0.58 -24.12 15.28
N PHE A 323 0.03 -24.26 16.51
CA PHE A 323 0.33 -23.37 17.62
C PHE A 323 1.83 -23.37 17.98
N GLU A 324 2.50 -24.51 18.04
CA GLU A 324 3.94 -24.56 18.34
C GLU A 324 4.76 -23.84 17.26
N GLY A 325 4.36 -23.94 15.97
CA GLY A 325 4.98 -23.19 14.89
C GLY A 325 4.78 -21.67 15.03
N VAL A 326 3.58 -21.23 15.30
CA VAL A 326 3.22 -19.83 15.53
C VAL A 326 3.93 -19.27 16.76
N LYS A 327 3.95 -19.98 17.85
CA LYS A 327 4.65 -19.62 19.09
C LYS A 327 6.15 -19.37 18.84
N LYS A 328 6.78 -20.22 18.04
CA LYS A 328 8.17 -20.01 17.62
C LYS A 328 8.34 -18.66 16.90
N THR A 329 7.47 -18.35 15.95
CA THR A 329 7.47 -17.06 15.23
C THR A 329 7.31 -15.89 16.20
N LEU A 330 6.40 -15.97 17.17
CA LEU A 330 6.19 -14.92 18.17
C LEU A 330 7.39 -14.70 19.10
N ILE A 331 8.15 -15.75 19.39
CA ILE A 331 9.40 -15.66 20.17
C ILE A 331 10.54 -15.04 19.35
N GLU A 332 10.69 -15.50 18.09
CA GLU A 332 11.76 -15.02 17.19
C GLU A 332 11.51 -13.60 16.67
N GLN A 333 10.25 -13.17 16.62
CA GLN A 333 9.84 -11.86 16.11
C GLN A 333 9.00 -11.11 17.17
N PRO A 334 9.61 -10.65 18.27
CA PRO A 334 8.88 -10.03 19.39
C PRO A 334 8.19 -8.71 19.00
N GLN A 335 8.59 -8.09 17.89
CA GLN A 335 8.01 -6.85 17.38
C GLN A 335 6.71 -7.06 16.56
N VAL A 336 6.34 -8.28 16.22
CA VAL A 336 5.16 -8.56 15.39
C VAL A 336 3.88 -8.24 16.15
N ALA A 337 3.04 -7.39 15.58
CA ALA A 337 1.70 -7.05 16.07
C ALA A 337 0.58 -7.77 15.30
N ALA A 338 0.86 -8.25 14.08
CA ALA A 338 -0.05 -9.07 13.29
C ALA A 338 0.66 -10.33 12.80
N LEU A 339 0.06 -11.48 13.07
CA LEU A 339 0.50 -12.79 12.63
C LEU A 339 -0.47 -13.31 11.60
N THR A 340 0.03 -13.87 10.51
CA THR A 340 -0.83 -14.49 9.50
C THR A 340 -0.80 -16.01 9.58
N PHE A 341 -1.97 -16.59 9.38
CA PHE A 341 -2.15 -18.02 9.08
C PHE A 341 -3.00 -18.12 7.81
N THR A 342 -2.35 -18.16 6.67
CA THR A 342 -3.00 -17.91 5.38
C THR A 342 -2.90 -19.10 4.45
N ARG A 343 -3.97 -19.29 3.66
CA ARG A 343 -4.07 -20.34 2.65
C ARG A 343 -3.06 -20.17 1.52
N GLU A 344 -2.78 -21.27 0.80
CA GLU A 344 -1.91 -21.27 -0.38
C GLU A 344 -2.57 -20.60 -1.61
N ASP A 345 -1.76 -20.09 -2.53
CA ASP A 345 -2.19 -19.28 -3.68
C ASP A 345 -2.74 -20.11 -4.84
N HIS A 346 -3.93 -20.64 -4.67
CA HIS A 346 -4.70 -21.28 -5.74
C HIS A 346 -6.18 -21.47 -5.33
N ASN A 347 -7.06 -21.78 -6.28
CA ASN A 347 -8.49 -21.90 -6.05
C ASN A 347 -8.92 -23.25 -5.40
N GLY A 348 -8.00 -24.16 -5.14
CA GLY A 348 -8.31 -25.44 -4.49
C GLY A 348 -8.73 -25.26 -3.03
N HIS A 349 -9.56 -26.19 -2.56
CA HIS A 349 -10.00 -26.31 -1.17
C HIS A 349 -10.24 -27.79 -0.83
N CYS A 350 -10.42 -28.12 0.45
CA CYS A 350 -10.76 -29.49 0.83
C CYS A 350 -12.23 -29.79 0.56
N GLU A 351 -12.49 -30.90 -0.12
CA GLU A 351 -13.85 -31.39 -0.47
C GLU A 351 -14.24 -32.64 0.34
N CYS A 352 -13.72 -32.81 1.56
CA CYS A 352 -14.18 -33.87 2.43
C CYS A 352 -15.62 -33.61 2.95
N ALA A 353 -16.31 -34.64 3.43
CA ALA A 353 -17.69 -34.51 3.84
C ALA A 353 -17.92 -33.41 4.89
N ALA A 354 -17.04 -33.26 5.88
CA ALA A 354 -17.13 -32.21 6.88
C ALA A 354 -16.94 -30.82 6.30
N CYS A 355 -15.93 -30.61 5.44
CA CYS A 355 -15.68 -29.31 4.81
C CYS A 355 -16.83 -28.89 3.89
N ASN A 356 -17.37 -29.82 3.09
CA ASN A 356 -18.49 -29.52 2.21
C ASN A 356 -19.76 -29.20 3.00
N ALA A 357 -20.09 -30.00 4.02
CA ALA A 357 -21.26 -29.75 4.83
C ALA A 357 -21.19 -28.41 5.59
N VAL A 358 -20.02 -28.04 6.12
CA VAL A 358 -19.81 -26.71 6.72
C VAL A 358 -19.99 -25.60 5.71
N SER A 359 -19.40 -25.72 4.52
CA SER A 359 -19.55 -24.71 3.49
C SER A 359 -21.01 -24.57 3.04
N GLU A 360 -21.73 -25.67 2.84
CA GLU A 360 -23.15 -25.68 2.44
C GLU A 360 -24.04 -25.02 3.51
N GLU A 361 -23.86 -25.32 4.79
CA GLU A 361 -24.59 -24.70 5.91
C GLU A 361 -24.40 -23.18 5.96
N PHE A 362 -23.21 -22.69 5.60
CA PHE A 362 -22.86 -21.27 5.65
C PHE A 362 -22.80 -20.62 4.24
N ASN A 363 -23.82 -20.84 3.45
CA ASN A 363 -24.04 -20.17 2.15
C ASN A 363 -22.91 -20.36 1.12
N GLY A 364 -22.27 -21.52 1.12
CA GLY A 364 -21.15 -21.84 0.25
C GLY A 364 -19.84 -21.17 0.63
N SER A 365 -19.76 -20.53 1.81
CA SER A 365 -18.53 -19.90 2.29
C SER A 365 -17.50 -20.93 2.73
N HIS A 366 -16.40 -21.05 2.00
CA HIS A 366 -15.24 -21.82 2.47
C HIS A 366 -14.43 -21.08 3.55
N ALA A 367 -14.59 -19.77 3.69
CA ALA A 367 -13.89 -18.95 4.67
C ALA A 367 -14.25 -19.31 6.11
N VAL A 368 -15.45 -19.84 6.35
CA VAL A 368 -15.89 -20.23 7.69
C VAL A 368 -14.97 -21.29 8.32
N LEU A 369 -14.45 -22.22 7.52
CA LEU A 369 -13.52 -23.27 7.98
C LEU A 369 -12.22 -22.68 8.52
N TYR A 370 -11.71 -21.64 7.83
CA TYR A 370 -10.51 -20.90 8.24
C TYR A 370 -10.79 -20.12 9.52
N MET A 371 -11.89 -19.39 9.55
CA MET A 371 -12.31 -18.59 10.71
C MET A 371 -12.40 -19.45 11.97
N LEU A 372 -13.07 -20.60 11.90
CA LEU A 372 -13.24 -21.51 13.05
C LEU A 372 -11.90 -22.08 13.53
N PHE A 373 -11.03 -22.51 12.62
CA PHE A 373 -9.69 -22.99 12.96
C PHE A 373 -8.82 -21.88 13.57
N VAL A 374 -8.83 -20.69 12.97
CA VAL A 374 -8.00 -19.57 13.45
C VAL A 374 -8.52 -19.04 14.79
N ASN A 375 -9.82 -19.09 15.06
CA ASN A 375 -10.36 -18.78 16.37
C ASN A 375 -9.83 -19.72 17.47
N ASP A 376 -9.82 -21.04 17.20
CA ASP A 376 -9.25 -22.02 18.14
C ASP A 376 -7.74 -21.81 18.31
N LEU A 377 -7.02 -21.51 17.23
CA LEU A 377 -5.58 -21.19 17.26
C LEU A 377 -5.30 -19.92 18.07
N ASP A 378 -6.09 -18.87 17.86
CA ASP A 378 -5.99 -17.62 18.62
C ASP A 378 -6.19 -17.86 20.12
N THR A 379 -7.13 -18.70 20.51
CA THR A 379 -7.34 -19.03 21.92
C THR A 379 -6.04 -19.55 22.57
N LEU A 380 -5.32 -20.46 21.92
CA LEU A 380 -4.04 -20.98 22.41
C LEU A 380 -2.95 -19.89 22.42
N ILE A 381 -2.94 -19.02 21.40
CA ILE A 381 -1.99 -17.92 21.29
C ILE A 381 -2.19 -16.92 22.44
N GLN A 382 -3.41 -16.48 22.69
CA GLN A 382 -3.72 -15.48 23.72
C GLN A 382 -3.49 -16.01 25.14
N GLU A 383 -3.80 -17.29 25.40
CA GLU A 383 -3.44 -17.95 26.66
C GLU A 383 -1.93 -17.94 26.87
N TRP A 384 -1.15 -18.30 25.86
CA TRP A 384 0.30 -18.28 25.95
C TRP A 384 0.88 -16.85 26.12
N ILE A 385 0.36 -15.86 25.37
CA ILE A 385 0.77 -14.44 25.49
C ILE A 385 0.52 -13.94 26.90
N LYS A 386 -0.66 -14.22 27.47
CA LYS A 386 -1.01 -13.80 28.82
C LYS A 386 -0.01 -14.29 29.88
N GLU A 387 0.54 -15.49 29.71
CA GLU A 387 1.51 -16.08 30.64
C GLU A 387 2.94 -15.67 30.36
N ASN A 388 3.35 -15.53 29.10
CA ASN A 388 4.75 -15.40 28.70
C ASN A 388 5.13 -14.01 28.18
N GLN A 389 4.16 -13.23 27.68
CA GLN A 389 4.37 -11.90 27.11
C GLN A 389 3.22 -10.95 27.49
N PRO A 390 2.96 -10.76 28.80
CA PRO A 390 1.80 -10.00 29.26
C PRO A 390 1.80 -8.56 28.71
N GLY A 391 0.63 -8.14 28.23
CA GLY A 391 0.44 -6.82 27.64
C GLY A 391 0.77 -6.72 26.15
N ARG A 392 1.27 -7.78 25.52
CA ARG A 392 1.43 -7.83 24.07
C ARG A 392 0.06 -8.05 23.40
N ASP A 393 -0.30 -7.20 22.46
CA ASP A 393 -1.45 -7.39 21.58
C ASP A 393 -0.96 -7.96 20.24
N VAL A 394 -1.55 -9.08 19.81
CA VAL A 394 -1.22 -9.72 18.52
C VAL A 394 -2.51 -10.09 17.81
N THR A 395 -2.72 -9.53 16.65
CA THR A 395 -3.82 -9.93 15.76
C THR A 395 -3.42 -11.18 14.96
N VAL A 396 -4.30 -12.17 14.93
CA VAL A 396 -4.14 -13.35 14.07
C VAL A 396 -4.99 -13.19 12.83
N LEU A 397 -4.37 -13.16 11.67
CA LEU A 397 -5.02 -12.86 10.39
C LEU A 397 -5.17 -14.10 9.51
N PHE A 398 -6.31 -14.24 8.87
CA PHE A 398 -6.51 -15.16 7.76
C PHE A 398 -7.01 -14.42 6.52
N PHE A 399 -6.86 -15.02 5.33
CA PHE A 399 -7.25 -14.39 4.08
C PHE A 399 -8.73 -14.59 3.74
N ALA A 400 -9.41 -13.46 3.47
CA ALA A 400 -10.62 -13.42 2.65
C ALA A 400 -10.21 -13.15 1.18
N TYR A 401 -9.84 -14.22 0.48
CA TYR A 401 -9.21 -14.18 -0.84
C TYR A 401 -9.66 -15.33 -1.72
N SER A 402 -9.97 -15.07 -3.00
CA SER A 402 -10.37 -16.10 -3.95
C SER A 402 -11.59 -16.90 -3.44
N VAL A 403 -11.53 -18.22 -3.32
CA VAL A 403 -12.62 -19.06 -2.83
C VAL A 403 -13.01 -18.83 -1.36
N THR A 404 -12.16 -18.16 -0.60
CA THR A 404 -12.45 -17.75 0.80
C THR A 404 -12.81 -16.26 0.94
N ALA A 405 -13.08 -15.56 -0.18
CA ALA A 405 -13.46 -14.14 -0.12
C ALA A 405 -14.81 -13.91 0.58
N SER A 406 -15.78 -14.80 0.36
CA SER A 406 -17.14 -14.62 0.86
C SER A 406 -17.23 -14.83 2.37
N ALA A 407 -17.76 -13.84 3.09
CA ALA A 407 -18.08 -13.96 4.51
C ALA A 407 -19.25 -14.96 4.75
N PRO A 408 -19.23 -15.72 5.84
CA PRO A 408 -20.32 -16.62 6.22
C PRO A 408 -21.50 -15.84 6.83
N VAL A 409 -22.06 -14.88 6.09
CA VAL A 409 -23.16 -14.01 6.50
C VAL A 409 -24.25 -14.04 5.44
N PHE A 410 -25.49 -14.24 5.88
CA PHE A 410 -26.67 -14.22 4.99
C PHE A 410 -27.20 -12.79 4.80
N GLY A 411 -28.03 -12.60 3.78
CA GLY A 411 -28.74 -11.37 3.55
C GLY A 411 -28.33 -10.61 2.30
N GLU A 412 -29.16 -9.64 1.94
CA GLU A 412 -29.02 -8.82 0.72
C GLU A 412 -29.41 -7.36 1.02
N ASN A 413 -28.92 -6.45 0.17
CA ASN A 413 -29.30 -5.03 0.18
C ASN A 413 -29.10 -4.31 1.53
N GLY A 414 -28.00 -4.62 2.23
CA GLY A 414 -27.65 -3.98 3.51
C GLY A 414 -28.39 -4.54 4.73
N VAL A 415 -29.18 -5.61 4.55
CA VAL A 415 -29.82 -6.35 5.65
C VAL A 415 -29.11 -7.70 5.80
N TYR A 416 -28.21 -7.77 6.75
CA TYR A 416 -27.34 -8.92 6.92
C TYR A 416 -27.61 -9.64 8.24
N GLU A 417 -27.51 -10.96 8.24
CA GLU A 417 -27.68 -11.82 9.40
C GLU A 417 -26.43 -12.68 9.62
N VAL A 418 -25.89 -12.60 10.83
CA VAL A 418 -24.78 -13.45 11.28
C VAL A 418 -25.39 -14.78 11.73
N PRO A 419 -25.08 -15.91 11.07
CA PRO A 419 -25.67 -17.18 11.42
C PRO A 419 -25.16 -17.69 12.78
N ALA A 420 -26.01 -18.40 13.51
CA ALA A 420 -25.62 -19.20 14.65
C ALA A 420 -25.25 -20.63 14.19
N ALA A 421 -24.25 -21.21 14.81
CA ALA A 421 -23.96 -22.63 14.60
C ALA A 421 -24.92 -23.50 15.45
N LYS A 422 -25.32 -24.63 14.87
CA LYS A 422 -26.11 -25.64 15.60
C LYS A 422 -25.21 -26.36 16.57
N THR A 423 -25.71 -26.61 17.80
CA THR A 423 -24.97 -27.37 18.82
C THR A 423 -25.78 -28.60 19.29
N LEU A 424 -25.07 -29.62 19.71
CA LEU A 424 -25.65 -30.79 20.35
C LEU A 424 -24.79 -31.24 21.56
N GLU A 425 -25.42 -31.90 22.49
CA GLU A 425 -24.73 -32.55 23.61
C GLU A 425 -24.38 -33.99 23.20
N THR A 426 -23.11 -34.32 23.25
CA THR A 426 -22.59 -35.66 22.92
C THR A 426 -22.84 -36.65 24.06
N VAL A 427 -22.71 -37.95 23.80
CA VAL A 427 -22.92 -39.03 24.80
C VAL A 427 -21.98 -38.92 26.02
N ASP A 428 -20.80 -38.32 25.82
CA ASP A 428 -19.82 -38.05 26.88
C ASP A 428 -20.03 -36.68 27.57
N GLY A 429 -21.10 -35.96 27.24
CA GLY A 429 -21.52 -34.73 27.90
C GLY A 429 -20.81 -33.46 27.41
N ARG A 430 -20.16 -33.48 26.23
CA ARG A 430 -19.61 -32.30 25.60
C ARG A 430 -20.66 -31.63 24.73
N THR A 431 -20.71 -30.30 24.73
CA THR A 431 -21.44 -29.53 23.72
C THR A 431 -20.53 -29.30 22.53
N VAL A 432 -20.96 -29.71 21.34
CA VAL A 432 -20.21 -29.58 20.10
C VAL A 432 -21.05 -28.93 19.02
N ASN A 433 -20.41 -28.19 18.10
CA ASN A 433 -21.07 -27.72 16.88
C ASN A 433 -21.32 -28.90 15.95
N TYR A 434 -22.42 -28.87 15.21
CA TYR A 434 -22.68 -29.84 14.16
C TYR A 434 -23.27 -29.17 12.92
N VAL A 435 -23.19 -29.86 11.82
CA VAL A 435 -23.88 -29.53 10.57
C VAL A 435 -24.62 -30.78 10.07
N GLU A 436 -25.62 -30.58 9.23
CA GLU A 436 -26.31 -31.66 8.53
C GLU A 436 -25.79 -31.71 7.08
N ASP A 437 -25.43 -32.92 6.65
CA ASP A 437 -25.09 -33.13 5.26
C ASP A 437 -26.35 -33.10 4.34
N LYS A 438 -26.17 -33.17 3.04
CA LYS A 438 -27.26 -33.21 2.05
C LYS A 438 -28.24 -34.39 2.20
N ASN A 439 -27.89 -35.42 2.99
CA ASN A 439 -28.76 -36.55 3.29
C ASN A 439 -29.48 -36.37 4.62
N GLY A 440 -29.15 -35.31 5.39
CA GLY A 440 -29.64 -35.10 6.75
C GLY A 440 -28.87 -35.85 7.84
N ASP A 441 -27.68 -36.37 7.49
CA ASP A 441 -26.80 -37.01 8.46
C ASP A 441 -26.06 -35.95 9.28
N ILE A 442 -26.03 -36.11 10.61
CA ILE A 442 -25.33 -35.20 11.52
C ILE A 442 -23.83 -35.43 11.44
N ILE A 443 -23.09 -34.37 11.19
CA ILE A 443 -21.63 -34.35 11.23
C ILE A 443 -21.22 -33.47 12.41
N GLU A 444 -20.63 -34.06 13.44
CA GLU A 444 -20.00 -33.32 14.53
C GLU A 444 -18.77 -32.57 14.01
N LEU A 445 -18.65 -31.32 14.41
CA LEU A 445 -17.50 -30.48 14.01
C LEU A 445 -16.41 -30.55 15.10
N PRO A 446 -15.13 -30.61 14.71
CA PRO A 446 -14.03 -30.83 15.63
C PRO A 446 -13.59 -29.57 16.41
N TYR A 447 -14.18 -28.41 16.14
CA TYR A 447 -13.80 -27.13 16.74
C TYR A 447 -14.03 -27.09 18.25
N ASN A 448 -13.15 -26.37 18.96
CA ASN A 448 -13.17 -26.30 20.43
C ASN A 448 -14.18 -25.29 20.97
N GLN A 449 -14.56 -24.29 20.17
CA GLN A 449 -15.53 -23.26 20.54
C GLN A 449 -16.92 -23.58 19.98
N THR A 450 -17.98 -23.21 20.71
CA THR A 450 -19.36 -23.26 20.23
C THR A 450 -19.85 -21.90 19.80
N TYR A 451 -20.68 -21.83 18.77
CA TYR A 451 -21.13 -20.60 18.13
C TYR A 451 -22.65 -20.46 18.09
N GLU A 452 -23.34 -21.00 19.10
CA GLU A 452 -24.81 -20.97 19.19
C GLU A 452 -25.41 -19.54 19.26
N ASN A 453 -24.61 -18.54 19.69
CA ASN A 453 -25.02 -17.15 19.79
C ASN A 453 -24.58 -16.30 18.59
N GLY A 454 -24.16 -16.90 17.51
CA GLY A 454 -23.68 -16.27 16.29
C GLY A 454 -22.19 -16.49 16.03
N LEU A 455 -21.87 -16.71 14.77
CA LEU A 455 -20.50 -16.85 14.31
C LEU A 455 -19.78 -15.49 14.42
N LYS A 456 -18.64 -15.47 15.10
CA LYS A 456 -17.75 -14.29 15.15
C LYS A 456 -16.30 -14.71 15.20
N CYS A 457 -15.43 -13.85 14.75
CA CYS A 457 -14.02 -13.94 15.06
C CYS A 457 -13.81 -13.62 16.54
N ASN A 458 -12.80 -14.22 17.16
CA ASN A 458 -12.32 -13.80 18.48
C ASN A 458 -11.83 -12.35 18.42
N ASP A 459 -11.72 -11.68 19.56
CA ASP A 459 -11.33 -10.26 19.64
C ASP A 459 -9.97 -9.96 19.00
N HIS A 460 -9.07 -10.94 18.91
CA HIS A 460 -7.75 -10.81 18.29
C HIS A 460 -7.67 -11.43 16.89
N VAL A 461 -8.77 -11.98 16.37
CA VAL A 461 -8.81 -12.57 15.03
C VAL A 461 -9.27 -11.52 14.02
N GLY A 462 -8.45 -11.28 13.02
CA GLY A 462 -8.72 -10.34 11.94
C GLY A 462 -8.82 -11.02 10.58
N VAL A 463 -9.44 -10.31 9.65
CA VAL A 463 -9.59 -10.72 8.26
C VAL A 463 -8.72 -9.87 7.36
N PHE A 464 -7.89 -10.49 6.56
CA PHE A 464 -7.16 -9.81 5.51
C PHE A 464 -7.92 -9.97 4.19
N PHE A 465 -8.74 -8.98 3.89
CA PHE A 465 -9.58 -8.95 2.70
C PHE A 465 -8.78 -8.52 1.47
N ALA A 466 -8.66 -9.42 0.50
CA ALA A 466 -7.89 -9.24 -0.72
C ALA A 466 -8.75 -9.52 -1.97
N PRO A 467 -9.59 -8.56 -2.40
CA PRO A 467 -10.54 -8.75 -3.51
C PRO A 467 -9.82 -8.64 -4.85
N ILE A 468 -9.03 -9.65 -5.20
CA ILE A 468 -8.21 -9.65 -6.41
C ILE A 468 -9.01 -9.47 -7.69
N ASP A 469 -10.29 -9.79 -7.70
CA ASP A 469 -11.19 -9.67 -8.86
C ASP A 469 -11.96 -8.33 -8.89
N ALA A 470 -11.71 -7.40 -7.95
CA ALA A 470 -12.34 -6.09 -7.99
C ALA A 470 -11.84 -5.25 -9.17
N ALA A 471 -12.70 -4.39 -9.68
CA ALA A 471 -12.37 -3.40 -10.70
C ALA A 471 -11.73 -2.16 -10.05
N PHE A 472 -10.42 -2.16 -9.84
CA PHE A 472 -9.72 -1.05 -9.18
C PHE A 472 -9.60 0.26 -9.98
N PRO A 473 -9.85 0.32 -11.30
CA PRO A 473 -10.11 1.59 -11.97
C PRO A 473 -11.37 2.30 -11.47
N GLU A 474 -12.23 1.59 -10.75
CA GLU A 474 -13.44 2.12 -10.13
C GLU A 474 -13.42 1.97 -8.61
N SER A 475 -14.03 2.92 -7.92
CA SER A 475 -14.12 2.85 -6.46
C SER A 475 -15.07 1.74 -5.98
N PHE A 476 -15.01 1.41 -4.69
CA PHE A 476 -15.94 0.46 -4.08
C PHE A 476 -17.36 1.02 -3.94
N TYR A 477 -17.58 2.32 -4.17
CA TYR A 477 -18.92 2.89 -4.30
C TYR A 477 -19.54 2.63 -5.68
N HIS A 478 -18.72 2.34 -6.70
CA HIS A 478 -19.21 2.09 -8.04
C HIS A 478 -19.94 0.73 -8.15
N GLN A 479 -20.98 0.67 -8.98
CA GLN A 479 -21.84 -0.52 -9.11
C GLN A 479 -21.09 -1.79 -9.53
N VAL A 480 -20.00 -1.67 -10.29
CA VAL A 480 -19.18 -2.83 -10.73
C VAL A 480 -18.56 -3.56 -9.53
N ASN A 481 -18.25 -2.85 -8.46
CA ASN A 481 -17.66 -3.37 -7.24
C ASN A 481 -18.66 -3.70 -6.12
N LYS A 482 -19.98 -3.63 -6.42
CA LYS A 482 -21.04 -3.86 -5.43
C LYS A 482 -20.84 -5.13 -4.60
N ASN A 483 -20.50 -6.24 -5.25
CA ASN A 483 -20.31 -7.52 -4.54
C ASN A 483 -19.11 -7.48 -3.60
N HIS A 484 -18.02 -6.83 -3.97
CA HIS A 484 -16.83 -6.68 -3.13
C HIS A 484 -17.11 -5.76 -1.95
N LYS A 485 -17.83 -4.65 -2.19
CA LYS A 485 -18.34 -3.75 -1.16
C LYS A 485 -19.17 -4.53 -0.11
N GLU A 486 -20.23 -5.21 -0.55
CA GLU A 486 -21.08 -5.99 0.35
C GLU A 486 -20.33 -7.09 1.09
N THR A 487 -19.35 -7.73 0.45
CA THR A 487 -18.51 -8.75 1.09
C THR A 487 -17.66 -8.15 2.21
N PHE A 488 -17.07 -6.97 1.99
CA PHE A 488 -16.30 -6.28 3.00
C PHE A 488 -17.17 -5.87 4.21
N GLU A 489 -18.34 -5.28 3.94
CA GLU A 489 -19.34 -4.91 4.95
C GLU A 489 -19.77 -6.13 5.79
N LYS A 490 -19.99 -7.29 5.16
CA LYS A 490 -20.32 -8.55 5.85
C LYS A 490 -19.20 -9.03 6.77
N TRP A 491 -17.93 -8.89 6.35
CA TRP A 491 -16.79 -9.21 7.22
C TRP A 491 -16.72 -8.28 8.45
N GLY A 492 -17.10 -7.01 8.32
CA GLY A 492 -17.21 -6.07 9.44
C GLY A 492 -18.23 -6.46 10.51
N LEU A 493 -19.18 -7.36 10.21
CA LEU A 493 -20.09 -7.92 11.22
C LEU A 493 -19.46 -9.04 12.05
N LEU A 494 -18.38 -9.64 11.56
CA LEU A 494 -17.74 -10.81 12.15
C LEU A 494 -16.47 -10.46 12.93
N THR A 495 -15.81 -9.36 12.58
CA THR A 495 -14.57 -8.90 13.23
C THR A 495 -14.49 -7.39 13.25
N ASN A 496 -13.81 -6.85 14.25
CA ASN A 496 -13.42 -5.44 14.32
C ASN A 496 -12.00 -5.22 13.77
N ARG A 497 -11.30 -6.27 13.31
CA ARG A 497 -9.91 -6.20 12.82
C ARG A 497 -9.90 -6.49 11.32
N LEU A 498 -10.28 -5.45 10.53
CA LEU A 498 -10.33 -5.52 9.07
C LEU A 498 -9.05 -4.96 8.45
N TYR A 499 -8.33 -5.83 7.78
CA TYR A 499 -7.13 -5.54 7.03
C TYR A 499 -7.45 -5.62 5.54
N CYS A 500 -7.01 -4.64 4.77
CA CYS A 500 -7.40 -4.48 3.38
C CYS A 500 -6.18 -4.59 2.46
N TRP A 501 -6.30 -5.41 1.43
CA TRP A 501 -5.31 -5.53 0.36
C TRP A 501 -5.93 -5.03 -0.92
N ILE A 502 -5.43 -3.92 -1.43
CA ILE A 502 -5.86 -3.35 -2.71
C ILE A 502 -4.76 -3.47 -3.76
N TYR A 503 -5.17 -3.38 -5.02
CA TYR A 503 -4.26 -3.54 -6.15
C TYR A 503 -4.32 -2.29 -7.03
N ASP A 504 -3.17 -1.84 -7.54
CA ASP A 504 -3.05 -0.55 -8.19
C ASP A 504 -2.20 -0.58 -9.47
N THR A 505 -2.17 -1.73 -10.15
CA THR A 505 -1.38 -1.90 -11.37
C THR A 505 -1.94 -2.99 -12.28
N MET A 506 -1.53 -2.95 -13.55
CA MET A 506 -1.71 -4.04 -14.51
C MET A 506 -0.51 -5.01 -14.38
N PHE A 507 -0.75 -6.22 -13.90
CA PHE A 507 0.33 -7.17 -13.58
C PHE A 507 1.04 -7.76 -14.79
N THR A 508 0.38 -7.84 -15.93
CA THR A 508 0.95 -8.39 -17.18
C THR A 508 1.67 -7.36 -18.03
N ASP A 509 1.56 -6.07 -17.65
CA ASP A 509 2.06 -4.94 -18.44
C ASP A 509 2.27 -3.73 -17.52
N TYR A 510 3.47 -3.62 -16.94
CA TYR A 510 3.82 -2.55 -16.01
C TYR A 510 4.01 -1.18 -16.67
N LEU A 511 4.16 -1.12 -17.99
CA LEU A 511 4.42 0.14 -18.67
C LEU A 511 3.15 0.90 -19.02
N THR A 512 2.05 0.19 -19.25
CA THR A 512 0.77 0.82 -19.61
C THR A 512 0.16 1.57 -18.42
N PRO A 513 -0.34 2.78 -18.62
CA PRO A 513 -1.09 3.48 -17.58
C PRO A 513 -2.29 2.65 -17.08
N TYR A 514 -2.52 2.70 -15.78
CA TYR A 514 -3.66 2.05 -15.12
C TYR A 514 -4.49 3.12 -14.42
N ASN A 515 -5.71 3.38 -14.93
CA ASN A 515 -6.52 4.51 -14.48
C ASN A 515 -7.28 4.21 -13.18
N SER A 516 -6.61 4.40 -12.04
CA SER A 516 -7.19 4.27 -10.70
C SER A 516 -7.11 5.55 -9.87
N PHE A 517 -6.80 6.68 -10.49
CA PHE A 517 -6.49 7.93 -9.79
C PHE A 517 -7.65 8.43 -8.94
N ASP A 518 -8.86 8.49 -9.50
CA ASP A 518 -10.06 8.92 -8.78
C ASP A 518 -10.65 7.80 -7.90
N ALA A 519 -10.37 6.56 -8.24
CA ALA A 519 -10.82 5.40 -7.49
C ALA A 519 -10.05 5.21 -6.17
N ILE A 520 -8.76 5.55 -6.10
CA ILE A 520 -7.93 5.39 -4.91
C ILE A 520 -8.50 6.14 -3.70
N PRO A 521 -8.78 7.47 -3.77
CA PRO A 521 -9.33 8.21 -2.65
C PRO A 521 -10.66 7.65 -2.16
N GLU A 522 -11.58 7.40 -3.09
CA GLU A 522 -12.92 6.91 -2.77
C GLU A 522 -12.91 5.49 -2.21
N THR A 523 -12.03 4.62 -2.70
CA THR A 523 -11.83 3.26 -2.16
C THR A 523 -11.28 3.31 -0.74
N ILE A 524 -10.28 4.16 -0.47
CA ILE A 524 -9.70 4.31 0.87
C ILE A 524 -10.73 4.87 1.85
N ARG A 525 -11.54 5.86 1.44
CA ARG A 525 -12.66 6.39 2.24
C ARG A 525 -13.70 5.33 2.55
N PHE A 526 -14.11 4.56 1.54
CA PHE A 526 -15.04 3.44 1.75
C PHE A 526 -14.49 2.44 2.77
N LEU A 527 -13.24 2.00 2.61
CA LEU A 527 -12.63 1.03 3.51
C LEU A 527 -12.56 1.55 4.94
N LYS A 528 -12.27 2.85 5.14
CA LYS A 528 -12.29 3.48 6.47
C LYS A 528 -13.69 3.55 7.04
N ASP A 529 -14.66 4.01 6.25
CA ASP A 529 -16.07 4.16 6.69
C ASP A 529 -16.67 2.82 7.13
N ALA A 530 -16.28 1.74 6.44
CA ALA A 530 -16.69 0.36 6.71
C ALA A 530 -15.85 -0.36 7.79
N GLY A 531 -14.95 0.33 8.50
CA GLY A 531 -14.22 -0.20 9.65
C GLY A 531 -12.83 -0.76 9.33
N GLY A 532 -12.28 -0.53 8.15
CA GLY A 532 -10.89 -0.91 7.81
C GLY A 532 -9.87 -0.21 8.71
N GLN A 533 -8.88 -0.96 9.18
CA GLN A 533 -7.84 -0.49 10.10
C GLN A 533 -6.44 -0.47 9.46
N PHE A 534 -6.19 -1.41 8.58
CA PHE A 534 -4.91 -1.59 7.91
C PHE A 534 -5.10 -1.62 6.40
N LEU A 535 -4.22 -0.94 5.67
CA LEU A 535 -4.23 -0.90 4.22
C LEU A 535 -2.89 -1.40 3.66
N PHE A 536 -2.95 -2.43 2.85
CA PHE A 536 -1.85 -2.87 1.99
C PHE A 536 -2.18 -2.60 0.54
N ASN A 537 -1.30 -1.88 -0.16
CA ASN A 537 -1.44 -1.63 -1.58
C ASN A 537 -0.38 -2.41 -2.35
N GLN A 538 -0.80 -3.28 -3.25
CA GLN A 538 0.08 -3.94 -4.20
C GLN A 538 0.08 -3.20 -5.53
N ALA A 539 1.17 -2.48 -5.78
CA ALA A 539 1.47 -1.85 -7.06
C ALA A 539 2.68 -2.54 -7.73
N GLN A 540 3.35 -1.89 -8.64
CA GLN A 540 4.62 -2.39 -9.17
C GLN A 540 5.70 -2.32 -8.09
N TYR A 541 6.20 -3.42 -7.60
CA TYR A 541 7.24 -3.46 -6.57
C TYR A 541 8.63 -3.85 -7.09
N GLU A 542 8.73 -4.26 -8.35
CA GLU A 542 9.96 -4.79 -8.96
C GLU A 542 10.76 -3.72 -9.72
N ASN A 543 10.14 -2.61 -10.09
CA ASN A 543 10.78 -1.47 -10.73
C ASN A 543 11.05 -0.35 -9.70
N GLU A 544 12.11 0.45 -9.94
CA GLU A 544 12.44 1.61 -9.10
C GLU A 544 11.61 2.86 -9.47
N ALA A 545 11.02 2.88 -10.66
CA ALA A 545 10.12 3.93 -11.12
C ALA A 545 8.91 3.32 -11.84
N CYS A 546 7.82 4.08 -11.88
CA CYS A 546 6.56 3.69 -12.49
C CYS A 546 6.09 4.74 -13.47
N THR A 547 5.70 4.27 -14.63
CA THR A 547 5.14 5.07 -15.72
C THR A 547 3.67 5.44 -15.45
N GLY A 548 3.10 6.24 -16.32
CA GLY A 548 1.68 6.55 -16.27
C GLY A 548 1.27 7.27 -14.98
N PHE A 549 2.09 8.23 -14.56
CA PHE A 549 1.90 9.02 -13.33
C PHE A 549 1.80 8.18 -12.05
N GLY A 550 2.52 7.07 -11.99
CA GLY A 550 2.56 6.21 -10.81
C GLY A 550 3.01 6.91 -9.53
N ALA A 551 3.80 7.99 -9.64
CA ALA A 551 4.17 8.83 -8.50
C ALA A 551 2.96 9.51 -7.83
N ILE A 552 1.92 9.90 -8.59
CA ILE A 552 0.66 10.43 -8.04
C ILE A 552 -0.02 9.36 -7.16
N LYS A 553 -0.14 8.16 -7.68
CA LYS A 553 -0.76 7.05 -6.93
C LYS A 553 -0.01 6.75 -5.64
N THR A 554 1.32 6.78 -5.70
CA THR A 554 2.17 6.62 -4.52
C THR A 554 1.88 7.73 -3.52
N PHE A 555 1.85 8.99 -3.93
CA PHE A 555 1.54 10.13 -3.07
C PHE A 555 0.16 10.02 -2.41
N LEU A 556 -0.89 9.69 -3.17
CA LEU A 556 -2.24 9.50 -2.65
C LEU A 556 -2.28 8.36 -1.62
N ASN A 557 -1.67 7.22 -1.93
CA ASN A 557 -1.60 6.06 -1.04
C ASN A 557 -0.74 6.30 0.22
N TYR A 558 0.09 7.34 0.24
CA TYR A 558 0.86 7.74 1.42
C TYR A 558 0.10 8.70 2.31
N GLU A 559 -0.59 9.69 1.74
CA GLU A 559 -1.20 10.76 2.50
C GLU A 559 -2.62 10.43 2.98
N LEU A 560 -3.44 9.78 2.16
CA LEU A 560 -4.83 9.46 2.50
C LEU A 560 -4.97 8.50 3.69
N PRO A 561 -4.15 7.46 3.91
CA PRO A 561 -4.27 6.64 5.11
C PRO A 561 -4.02 7.38 6.43
N ARG A 562 -3.35 8.52 6.39
CA ARG A 562 -3.22 9.39 7.55
C ARG A 562 -4.51 10.17 7.82
N ASP A 563 -5.09 10.72 6.77
CA ASP A 563 -6.26 11.58 6.82
C ASP A 563 -7.04 11.41 5.51
N VAL A 564 -8.07 10.55 5.56
CA VAL A 564 -8.88 10.18 4.39
C VAL A 564 -9.75 11.32 3.87
N ASN A 565 -10.01 12.34 4.71
CA ASN A 565 -10.84 13.49 4.36
C ASN A 565 -10.06 14.65 3.74
N GLN A 566 -8.79 14.45 3.38
CA GLN A 566 -8.07 15.47 2.61
C GLN A 566 -8.75 15.72 1.27
N ASP A 567 -8.83 16.99 0.87
CA ASP A 567 -9.33 17.37 -0.44
C ASP A 567 -8.39 16.86 -1.56
N THR A 568 -8.90 15.94 -2.37
CA THR A 568 -8.12 15.27 -3.42
C THR A 568 -7.70 16.26 -4.50
N GLY A 569 -8.53 17.25 -4.85
CA GLY A 569 -8.21 18.29 -5.82
C GLY A 569 -7.04 19.16 -5.34
N GLU A 570 -7.04 19.57 -4.07
CA GLU A 570 -5.92 20.29 -3.47
C GLU A 570 -4.66 19.42 -3.39
N MET A 571 -4.78 18.13 -3.09
CA MET A 571 -3.66 17.20 -3.10
C MET A 571 -3.02 17.14 -4.50
N MET A 572 -3.82 16.99 -5.55
CA MET A 572 -3.35 16.97 -6.93
C MET A 572 -2.68 18.31 -7.33
N ASN A 573 -3.28 19.44 -6.96
CA ASN A 573 -2.68 20.77 -7.23
C ASN A 573 -1.30 20.90 -6.56
N ARG A 574 -1.18 20.49 -5.30
CA ARG A 574 0.11 20.49 -4.57
C ARG A 574 1.11 19.54 -5.20
N PHE A 575 0.66 18.34 -5.63
CA PHE A 575 1.53 17.37 -6.28
C PHE A 575 2.15 17.95 -7.56
N PHE A 576 1.36 18.38 -8.53
CA PHE A 576 1.88 18.92 -9.78
C PHE A 576 2.80 20.11 -9.55
N LYS A 577 2.40 21.05 -8.69
CA LYS A 577 3.20 22.24 -8.35
C LYS A 577 4.57 21.89 -7.77
N ASN A 578 4.63 20.94 -6.87
CA ASN A 578 5.84 20.65 -6.11
C ASN A 578 6.72 19.57 -6.75
N TYR A 579 6.12 18.59 -7.40
CA TYR A 579 6.84 17.49 -8.05
C TYR A 579 7.40 17.87 -9.42
N PHE A 580 6.65 18.64 -10.20
CA PHE A 580 7.06 19.07 -11.56
C PHE A 580 7.53 20.52 -11.65
N ARG A 581 7.30 21.37 -10.65
CA ARG A 581 7.68 22.78 -10.62
C ARG A 581 7.14 23.52 -11.84
N GLU A 582 8.00 24.21 -12.61
CA GLU A 582 7.61 24.94 -13.84
C GLU A 582 7.11 24.05 -14.98
N ALA A 583 7.37 22.76 -14.91
CA ALA A 583 6.80 21.78 -15.84
C ALA A 583 5.36 21.35 -15.44
N ALA A 584 4.83 21.87 -14.34
CA ALA A 584 3.51 21.45 -13.84
C ALA A 584 2.37 21.63 -14.87
N GLY A 585 2.39 22.71 -15.64
CA GLY A 585 1.36 22.98 -16.67
C GLY A 585 1.28 21.89 -17.74
N PRO A 586 2.33 21.71 -18.55
CA PRO A 586 2.32 20.68 -19.61
C PRO A 586 2.20 19.26 -19.07
N MET A 587 2.77 18.95 -17.89
CA MET A 587 2.63 17.61 -17.30
C MET A 587 1.22 17.35 -16.79
N ARG A 588 0.52 18.36 -16.29
CA ARG A 588 -0.89 18.23 -15.90
C ARG A 588 -1.78 18.07 -17.14
N GLU A 589 -1.55 18.81 -18.20
CA GLU A 589 -2.27 18.63 -19.45
C GLU A 589 -2.09 17.22 -20.02
N TYR A 590 -0.86 16.70 -20.00
CA TYR A 590 -0.61 15.31 -20.37
C TYR A 590 -1.41 14.34 -19.50
N TYR A 591 -1.38 14.49 -18.19
CA TYR A 591 -2.13 13.65 -17.24
C TYR A 591 -3.63 13.67 -17.56
N GLU A 592 -4.23 14.84 -17.71
CA GLU A 592 -5.67 15.01 -17.99
C GLU A 592 -6.07 14.36 -19.33
N LEU A 593 -5.25 14.57 -20.38
CA LEU A 593 -5.47 13.93 -21.68
C LEU A 593 -5.32 12.40 -21.61
N MET A 594 -4.37 11.90 -20.84
CA MET A 594 -4.17 10.47 -20.64
C MET A 594 -5.35 9.87 -19.91
N VAL A 595 -5.81 10.47 -18.81
CA VAL A 595 -6.99 10.00 -18.04
C VAL A 595 -8.22 9.98 -18.95
N ALA A 596 -8.51 11.06 -19.64
CA ALA A 596 -9.64 11.13 -20.58
C ALA A 596 -9.56 10.07 -21.70
N TYR A 597 -8.36 9.76 -22.16
CA TYR A 597 -8.16 8.69 -23.16
C TYR A 597 -8.41 7.30 -22.54
N MET A 598 -7.93 7.08 -21.31
CA MET A 598 -8.17 5.82 -20.59
C MET A 598 -9.65 5.59 -20.29
N GLU A 599 -10.42 6.62 -19.94
CA GLU A 599 -11.87 6.57 -19.76
C GLU A 599 -12.58 6.11 -21.05
N GLN A 600 -12.17 6.63 -22.21
CA GLN A 600 -12.69 6.16 -23.51
C GLN A 600 -12.34 4.69 -23.78
N LEU A 601 -11.15 4.23 -23.37
CA LEU A 601 -10.78 2.82 -23.48
C LEU A 601 -11.59 1.94 -22.52
N GLN A 602 -11.83 2.41 -21.30
CA GLN A 602 -12.67 1.73 -20.30
C GLN A 602 -14.11 1.58 -20.82
N GLU A 603 -14.68 2.62 -21.41
CA GLU A 603 -16.01 2.57 -22.00
C GLU A 603 -16.07 1.61 -23.21
N LYS A 604 -15.07 1.68 -24.08
CA LYS A 604 -15.04 0.88 -25.33
C LYS A 604 -14.64 -0.58 -25.12
N TYR A 605 -13.75 -0.84 -24.13
CA TYR A 605 -13.19 -2.15 -23.85
C TYR A 605 -13.25 -2.50 -22.35
N PRO A 606 -14.47 -2.54 -21.74
CA PRO A 606 -14.60 -2.63 -20.29
C PRO A 606 -13.95 -3.88 -19.68
N ASN A 607 -13.98 -5.02 -20.36
CA ASN A 607 -13.36 -6.25 -19.89
C ASN A 607 -11.83 -6.22 -19.87
N ILE A 608 -11.21 -5.21 -20.46
CA ILE A 608 -9.75 -5.06 -20.56
C ILE A 608 -9.26 -3.91 -19.66
N PHE A 609 -9.88 -2.75 -19.77
CA PHE A 609 -9.42 -1.53 -19.09
C PHE A 609 -10.23 -1.17 -17.85
N HIS A 610 -11.44 -1.71 -17.69
CA HIS A 610 -12.29 -1.41 -16.55
C HIS A 610 -12.20 -2.48 -15.46
N THR A 611 -12.15 -3.76 -15.83
CA THR A 611 -12.12 -4.87 -14.86
C THR A 611 -10.85 -5.71 -14.93
N GLY A 612 -10.10 -5.64 -16.03
CA GLY A 612 -8.91 -6.45 -16.24
C GLY A 612 -7.70 -5.98 -15.46
N ARG A 613 -6.89 -6.92 -14.99
CA ARG A 613 -5.58 -6.67 -14.36
C ARG A 613 -4.48 -7.57 -14.92
N ARG A 614 -4.84 -8.53 -15.75
CA ARG A 614 -3.93 -9.49 -16.38
C ARG A 614 -4.13 -9.55 -17.89
N GLU A 615 -4.60 -8.46 -18.47
CA GLU A 615 -4.84 -8.33 -19.89
C GLU A 615 -3.62 -7.71 -20.60
N ASN A 616 -3.48 -7.98 -21.88
CA ASN A 616 -2.44 -7.32 -22.70
C ASN A 616 -2.95 -5.96 -23.14
N THR A 617 -2.62 -4.92 -22.40
CA THR A 617 -3.08 -3.55 -22.63
C THR A 617 -2.21 -2.74 -23.58
N ASP A 618 -0.98 -3.14 -23.82
CA ASP A 618 0.00 -2.50 -24.70
C ASP A 618 -0.18 -2.84 -26.19
N GLN A 619 -1.40 -3.04 -26.67
CA GLN A 619 -1.63 -3.41 -28.06
C GLN A 619 -1.93 -2.21 -28.95
N PRO A 620 -1.44 -2.16 -30.21
CA PRO A 620 -1.56 -0.98 -31.09
C PRO A 620 -3.01 -0.60 -31.44
N GLN A 621 -3.98 -1.51 -31.30
CA GLN A 621 -5.37 -1.18 -31.51
C GLN A 621 -5.98 -0.31 -30.42
N TYR A 622 -5.32 -0.17 -29.27
CA TYR A 622 -5.78 0.65 -28.15
C TYR A 622 -5.17 2.05 -28.15
N TRP A 623 -3.95 2.22 -28.68
CA TRP A 623 -3.15 3.43 -28.55
C TRP A 623 -2.80 3.96 -29.92
N ASP A 624 -3.43 5.03 -30.35
CA ASP A 624 -3.10 5.62 -31.64
C ASP A 624 -1.80 6.43 -31.61
N TYR A 625 -1.12 6.43 -32.76
CA TYR A 625 0.21 7.05 -32.89
C TYR A 625 0.21 8.56 -32.63
N GLU A 626 -0.82 9.28 -33.09
CA GLU A 626 -0.89 10.73 -33.01
C GLU A 626 -1.08 11.17 -31.55
N THR A 627 -1.92 10.47 -30.78
CA THR A 627 -2.08 10.71 -29.34
C THR A 627 -0.78 10.48 -28.58
N LEU A 628 -0.06 9.37 -28.83
CA LEU A 628 1.22 9.08 -28.20
C LEU A 628 2.28 10.16 -28.51
N CYS A 629 2.30 10.67 -29.75
CA CYS A 629 3.19 11.78 -30.12
C CYS A 629 2.81 13.07 -29.40
N GLY A 630 1.53 13.41 -29.31
CA GLY A 630 1.07 14.59 -28.57
C GLY A 630 1.48 14.58 -27.10
N TRP A 631 1.43 13.43 -26.43
CA TRP A 631 1.92 13.30 -25.05
C TRP A 631 3.44 13.52 -24.95
N LEU A 632 4.20 13.05 -25.93
CA LEU A 632 5.65 13.30 -25.99
C LEU A 632 5.99 14.77 -26.24
N GLU A 633 5.20 15.48 -27.06
CA GLU A 633 5.37 16.93 -27.28
C GLU A 633 5.18 17.70 -25.96
N LEU A 634 4.16 17.38 -25.16
CA LEU A 634 3.97 17.97 -23.84
C LEU A 634 5.15 17.69 -22.88
N CYS A 635 5.73 16.48 -22.96
CA CYS A 635 6.95 16.19 -22.20
C CYS A 635 8.16 17.04 -22.66
N GLU A 636 8.30 17.33 -23.95
CA GLU A 636 9.37 18.23 -24.43
C GLU A 636 9.12 19.69 -24.00
N GLU A 637 7.88 20.17 -24.02
CA GLU A 637 7.51 21.46 -23.45
C GLU A 637 7.86 21.54 -21.96
N ALA A 638 7.55 20.47 -21.20
CA ALA A 638 7.90 20.36 -19.80
C ALA A 638 9.42 20.46 -19.56
N LYS A 639 10.23 19.78 -20.37
CA LYS A 639 11.70 19.86 -20.28
C LYS A 639 12.21 21.29 -20.58
N LEU A 640 11.61 21.97 -21.56
CA LEU A 640 11.94 23.34 -21.87
C LEU A 640 11.60 24.30 -20.71
N ALA A 641 10.47 24.11 -20.05
CA ALA A 641 10.05 24.92 -18.91
C ALA A 641 11.04 24.88 -17.74
N VAL A 642 11.70 23.73 -17.52
CA VAL A 642 12.68 23.54 -16.44
C VAL A 642 14.13 23.81 -16.87
N ALA A 643 14.40 24.11 -18.13
CA ALA A 643 15.75 24.27 -18.69
C ALA A 643 16.60 25.32 -17.95
N LYS A 644 15.97 26.33 -17.33
CA LYS A 644 16.66 27.37 -16.53
C LYS A 644 17.46 26.76 -15.35
N TYR A 645 17.03 25.65 -14.82
CA TYR A 645 17.70 24.98 -13.70
C TYR A 645 18.99 24.28 -14.09
N LYS A 646 19.19 24.01 -15.37
CA LYS A 646 20.46 23.42 -15.87
C LYS A 646 21.71 24.16 -15.39
N THR A 647 21.60 25.48 -15.21
CA THR A 647 22.72 26.34 -14.76
C THR A 647 22.55 26.82 -13.31
N SER A 648 21.29 27.10 -12.89
CA SER A 648 21.05 27.71 -11.58
C SER A 648 20.99 26.66 -10.45
N ASP A 649 20.53 25.43 -10.75
CA ASP A 649 20.41 24.30 -9.81
C ASP A 649 20.47 22.97 -10.59
N PRO A 650 21.67 22.47 -10.91
CA PRO A 650 21.83 21.26 -11.72
C PRO A 650 21.24 20.00 -11.10
N GLU A 651 21.23 19.86 -9.78
CA GLU A 651 20.65 18.69 -9.11
C GLU A 651 19.12 18.72 -9.22
N LEU A 652 18.48 19.85 -8.97
CA LEU A 652 17.05 20.00 -9.21
C LEU A 652 16.70 19.75 -10.69
N TYR A 653 17.52 20.27 -11.61
CA TYR A 653 17.31 20.01 -13.03
C TYR A 653 17.30 18.52 -13.35
N LYS A 654 18.28 17.78 -12.84
CA LYS A 654 18.39 16.34 -13.02
C LYS A 654 17.18 15.58 -12.47
N THR A 655 16.71 15.95 -11.28
CA THR A 655 15.49 15.41 -10.68
C THR A 655 14.27 15.65 -11.55
N LEU A 656 14.05 16.88 -11.99
CA LEU A 656 12.91 17.24 -12.83
C LEU A 656 12.93 16.54 -14.20
N ILE A 657 14.10 16.47 -14.85
CA ILE A 657 14.25 15.71 -16.10
C ILE A 657 13.95 14.23 -15.91
N LYS A 658 14.37 13.66 -14.78
CA LYS A 658 14.04 12.27 -14.43
C LYS A 658 12.52 12.08 -14.30
N HIS A 659 11.84 12.95 -13.55
CA HIS A 659 10.38 12.92 -13.38
C HIS A 659 9.64 13.00 -14.71
N ILE A 660 10.03 13.93 -15.59
CA ILE A 660 9.42 14.08 -16.90
C ILE A 660 9.74 12.86 -17.80
N THR A 661 10.97 12.34 -17.74
CA THR A 661 11.39 11.23 -18.62
C THR A 661 10.67 9.93 -18.27
N ILE A 662 10.34 9.69 -17.00
CA ILE A 662 9.52 8.54 -16.57
C ILE A 662 8.21 8.49 -17.37
N GLU A 663 7.55 9.64 -17.54
CA GLU A 663 6.26 9.71 -18.23
C GLU A 663 6.39 9.58 -19.77
N THR A 664 7.61 9.68 -20.32
CA THR A 664 7.85 9.36 -21.73
C THR A 664 7.97 7.86 -22.02
N ILE A 665 8.13 7.03 -21.00
CA ILE A 665 8.49 5.61 -21.21
C ILE A 665 7.35 4.85 -21.90
N PHE A 666 6.11 4.97 -21.43
CA PHE A 666 5.00 4.26 -22.05
C PHE A 666 4.75 4.67 -23.52
N PRO A 667 4.55 5.95 -23.86
CA PRO A 667 4.34 6.32 -25.27
C PRO A 667 5.52 5.93 -26.17
N ARG A 668 6.76 6.05 -25.69
CA ARG A 668 7.94 5.60 -26.44
C ARG A 668 7.99 4.08 -26.58
N TRP A 669 7.59 3.34 -25.55
CA TRP A 669 7.45 1.89 -25.64
C TRP A 669 6.51 1.49 -26.79
N MET A 670 5.29 2.07 -26.81
CA MET A 670 4.30 1.79 -27.81
C MET A 670 4.81 2.12 -29.23
N ILE A 671 5.42 3.28 -29.37
CA ILE A 671 6.01 3.71 -30.65
C ILE A 671 7.16 2.79 -31.05
N CYS A 672 8.04 2.45 -30.13
CA CYS A 672 9.16 1.54 -30.35
C CYS A 672 8.74 0.12 -30.72
N GLN A 673 7.66 -0.36 -30.19
CA GLN A 673 7.24 -1.73 -30.36
C GLN A 673 6.36 -1.90 -31.63
N TYR A 674 5.55 -0.92 -31.97
CA TYR A 674 4.48 -1.11 -32.94
C TYR A 674 4.51 -0.13 -34.13
N TYR A 675 5.12 1.05 -33.99
CA TYR A 675 5.07 2.11 -35.00
C TYR A 675 6.39 2.39 -35.72
N GLY A 676 7.30 1.43 -35.66
CA GLY A 676 8.63 1.58 -36.30
C GLY A 676 8.64 1.80 -37.79
N GLY A 677 7.56 1.42 -38.49
CA GLY A 677 7.41 1.68 -39.91
C GLY A 677 7.35 3.16 -40.31
N TYR A 678 7.12 4.06 -39.35
CA TYR A 678 7.11 5.53 -39.58
C TYR A 678 8.53 6.13 -39.63
N TYR A 679 9.55 5.36 -39.32
CA TYR A 679 10.92 5.85 -39.12
C TYR A 679 11.94 5.13 -39.97
N ASN A 680 12.98 5.83 -40.33
CA ASN A 680 14.09 5.18 -41.00
C ASN A 680 14.90 4.32 -39.99
N PRO A 681 15.55 3.19 -40.47
CA PRO A 681 16.24 2.26 -39.56
C PRO A 681 17.32 2.85 -38.65
N THR A 682 18.02 3.90 -39.06
CA THR A 682 19.07 4.52 -38.23
C THR A 682 18.47 5.35 -37.10
N VAL A 683 17.53 6.21 -37.43
CA VAL A 683 16.75 6.96 -36.45
C VAL A 683 16.10 6.01 -35.44
N LEU A 684 15.60 4.95 -35.95
CA LEU A 684 15.02 3.84 -35.29
C LEU A 684 15.91 3.27 -34.22
N GLN A 685 17.13 2.88 -34.57
CA GLN A 685 18.06 2.25 -33.65
C GLN A 685 18.50 3.22 -32.53
N GLU A 686 18.79 4.45 -32.85
CA GLU A 686 19.19 5.47 -31.90
C GLU A 686 18.10 5.70 -30.83
N MET A 687 16.82 5.61 -31.18
CA MET A 687 15.68 5.77 -30.28
C MET A 687 15.51 4.62 -29.32
N ARG A 688 15.78 3.38 -29.77
CA ARG A 688 15.80 2.20 -28.91
C ARG A 688 16.93 2.25 -27.91
N GLU A 689 18.11 2.66 -28.38
CA GLU A 689 19.27 2.83 -27.53
C GLU A 689 18.99 3.84 -26.41
N LYS A 690 18.42 4.99 -26.77
CA LYS A 690 18.03 5.98 -25.76
C LYS A 690 16.93 5.46 -24.82
N PHE A 691 15.91 4.81 -25.36
CA PHE A 691 14.85 4.21 -24.54
C PHE A 691 15.39 3.21 -23.51
N ALA A 692 16.26 2.30 -23.95
CA ALA A 692 16.85 1.29 -23.09
C ALA A 692 17.76 1.90 -22.02
N ASN A 693 18.55 2.89 -22.36
CA ASN A 693 19.39 3.61 -21.42
C ASN A 693 18.58 4.41 -20.40
N ASP A 694 17.50 5.08 -20.84
CA ASP A 694 16.58 5.76 -19.93
C ASP A 694 15.92 4.76 -18.96
N CYS A 695 15.41 3.63 -19.44
CA CYS A 695 14.85 2.58 -18.57
C CYS A 695 15.88 2.08 -17.55
N ASN A 696 17.14 1.89 -17.96
CA ASN A 696 18.19 1.44 -17.05
C ASN A 696 18.48 2.46 -15.94
N ILE A 697 18.58 3.76 -16.27
CA ILE A 697 18.79 4.84 -15.27
C ILE A 697 17.59 4.98 -14.34
N LEU A 698 16.38 4.81 -14.86
CA LEU A 698 15.14 4.92 -14.09
C LEU A 698 14.84 3.65 -13.26
N GLY A 699 15.64 2.59 -13.42
CA GLY A 699 15.42 1.33 -12.71
C GLY A 699 14.18 0.56 -13.19
N ILE A 700 13.72 0.80 -14.43
CA ILE A 700 12.62 0.05 -15.06
C ILE A 700 13.21 -1.22 -15.69
N LYS A 701 13.14 -2.31 -14.94
CA LYS A 701 13.80 -3.59 -15.24
C LYS A 701 12.84 -4.67 -15.72
N ASN A 702 11.60 -4.63 -15.24
CA ASN A 702 10.60 -5.64 -15.47
C ASN A 702 9.44 -5.05 -16.27
N TYR A 703 8.99 -5.83 -17.26
CA TYR A 703 7.81 -5.51 -18.08
C TYR A 703 6.51 -5.94 -17.38
N ALA A 704 6.55 -7.04 -16.64
CA ALA A 704 5.43 -7.65 -15.96
C ALA A 704 5.84 -8.22 -14.59
N GLU A 705 4.87 -8.63 -13.78
CA GLU A 705 5.08 -9.31 -12.50
C GLU A 705 5.83 -10.64 -12.68
N ALA A 706 6.56 -11.06 -11.63
CA ALA A 706 7.29 -12.33 -11.52
C ALA A 706 8.48 -12.50 -12.46
N ALA A 707 9.02 -11.44 -13.01
CA ALA A 707 10.32 -11.37 -13.66
C ALA A 707 10.57 -12.34 -14.86
N GLU A 708 9.55 -13.01 -15.38
CA GLU A 708 9.69 -13.83 -16.60
C GLU A 708 9.90 -12.96 -17.85
N GLU A 709 9.33 -11.76 -17.87
CA GLU A 709 9.44 -10.80 -18.96
C GLU A 709 10.21 -9.55 -18.51
N LYS A 710 11.54 -9.61 -18.69
CA LYS A 710 12.43 -8.49 -18.37
C LYS A 710 12.62 -7.58 -19.57
N MET A 711 12.72 -6.27 -19.29
CA MET A 711 13.06 -5.27 -20.32
C MET A 711 14.33 -5.61 -21.08
N SER A 712 15.30 -6.24 -20.43
CA SER A 712 16.54 -6.71 -21.07
C SER A 712 16.33 -7.70 -22.24
N ALA A 713 15.26 -8.49 -22.24
CA ALA A 713 14.93 -9.38 -23.34
C ALA A 713 14.50 -8.58 -24.60
N TYR A 714 13.73 -7.52 -24.42
CA TYR A 714 13.36 -6.62 -25.50
C TYR A 714 14.57 -5.86 -26.04
N PHE A 715 15.42 -5.32 -25.15
CA PHE A 715 16.65 -4.62 -25.58
C PHE A 715 17.56 -5.54 -26.39
N SER A 716 17.73 -6.78 -25.96
CA SER A 716 18.48 -7.78 -26.71
C SER A 716 17.87 -8.11 -28.08
N SER A 717 16.54 -8.21 -28.14
CA SER A 717 15.83 -8.44 -29.41
C SER A 717 15.96 -7.29 -30.40
N TRP A 718 16.16 -6.08 -29.91
CA TRP A 718 16.41 -4.88 -30.71
C TRP A 718 17.88 -4.68 -31.04
N GLY A 719 18.79 -5.52 -30.54
CA GLY A 719 20.22 -5.36 -30.72
C GLY A 719 20.82 -4.18 -29.96
N VAL A 720 20.16 -3.75 -28.88
CA VAL A 720 20.61 -2.63 -28.05
C VAL A 720 21.48 -3.11 -26.90
N THR A 721 22.55 -2.38 -26.65
CA THR A 721 23.44 -2.55 -25.49
C THR A 721 23.33 -1.31 -24.61
N ILE A 722 23.19 -1.48 -23.30
CA ILE A 722 23.17 -0.40 -22.34
C ILE A 722 24.53 0.29 -22.29
N ASP A 723 24.56 1.59 -22.43
CA ASP A 723 25.75 2.41 -22.29
C ASP A 723 25.97 2.76 -20.80
N PRO A 724 27.05 2.30 -20.16
CA PRO A 724 27.32 2.57 -18.75
C PRO A 724 27.69 4.05 -18.48
N GLU A 725 28.06 4.81 -19.50
CA GLU A 725 28.41 6.23 -19.40
C GLU A 725 27.21 7.17 -19.76
N TYR A 726 26.07 6.57 -20.09
CA TYR A 726 24.90 7.36 -20.50
C TYR A 726 24.37 8.23 -19.34
N SER A 727 23.99 9.47 -19.68
CA SER A 727 23.32 10.40 -18.78
C SER A 727 21.96 10.79 -19.35
N ILE A 728 20.94 10.82 -18.47
CA ILE A 728 19.59 11.26 -18.82
C ILE A 728 19.53 12.79 -19.05
N VAL A 729 20.59 13.55 -18.65
CA VAL A 729 20.70 15.01 -18.68
C VAL A 729 21.78 15.45 -19.66
#